data_3e1ee1a69ccf88a877bcf85d0fb4651a
#
_entry.id   3e1ee1a69ccf88a877bcf85d0fb4651a
#
_cell.length_a   1.000
_cell.length_b   1.000
_cell.length_c   1.000
_cell.angle_alpha   90.00
_cell.angle_beta   90.00
_cell.angle_gamma   90.00
#
_symmetry.space_group_name_H-M   'P 1'
#
loop_
_entity.id
_entity.type
_entity.pdbx_description
1 polymer ?
#
loop_
_entity_poly.entity_id
_entity_poly.type
_entity_poly.pdbx_seq_one_letter_code
_entity_poly.pdbx_strand_id
1 'polypeptide(L)'
;MKRYLILGGALIFALMSAAVVISLFNRPTETDYRLGRGRSQFFTENYLAALQTLRDIPNSAKQGPETHSYLGAAYLKLHLYKAAIKEFEEAIKLRPKESDPWIGLASSNIELGDTQKAIDQAKRATELEKHSVDAWIALSRAQWQQRNLEQAEQAALKARELDSDNPAVSELLLQIYFDQNNANKFKSELDRTSKPRKTTQDLAVRFFVRQGQFDRAYDWKMRYDREALERSILETELAMKRDSARTDLIPQLVKNLVRVGRYEDAVAAAKSYKGPVALDLELGKAYWMTGRKDEATQAYERASSALIHKLSAEVALAAITGDIKHWEQAYRAERIEQDYFVLARLEDALPKASSLTRTFAYRYVGIYDPSFYNNAAQEALKVLDEDPKNFDALMTIGTAYQRLGRIEDAMRYIQLGRDLYPKTGEPFSRLASLTLATPKPAPDMVLQLMETAVKLDPNNAGYLYNLGWTYDQVGQTARATEVYQRAIKASPLTFEAMNNLALIYTSAGQPDQALPLLDQAIRTDPENEAVYVNAANYYARQRDWKQALQYYDRALQINPASSIAVVERGRIYLDQGETDKAVDNLSRGLEVDPHSFDAYMLLSSAYEKMEHIKEAIAAVEEAQRIRSDAPEVKTTLDRLNSRQNDSK
;
A
#
# COMPACT_ATOMS: atom_id res chain seq x y z
N MET A 1 2.26 86.54 -4.19
CA MET A 1 2.67 85.38 -3.38
C MET A 1 1.53 84.73 -2.57
N LYS A 2 0.65 85.43 -1.87
CA LYS A 2 -0.44 84.84 -1.05
C LYS A 2 -1.50 84.01 -1.83
N ARG A 3 -1.79 84.33 -3.09
CA ARG A 3 -2.77 83.56 -3.91
C ARG A 3 -2.25 82.24 -4.39
N TYR A 4 -0.93 82.05 -4.58
CA TYR A 4 -0.35 80.74 -4.96
C TYR A 4 -0.19 79.79 -3.80
N LEU A 5 -0.07 80.26 -2.57
CA LEU A 5 -0.02 79.47 -1.36
C LEU A 5 -1.40 78.86 -1.01
N ILE A 6 -2.51 79.53 -1.29
CA ILE A 6 -3.88 79.04 -1.04
C ILE A 6 -4.27 77.99 -2.08
N LEU A 7 -3.87 78.19 -3.35
CA LEU A 7 -4.13 77.19 -4.40
C LEU A 7 -3.27 75.91 -4.22
N GLY A 8 -2.02 76.07 -3.79
CA GLY A 8 -1.15 74.94 -3.47
C GLY A 8 -1.66 74.11 -2.26
N GLY A 9 -2.15 74.80 -1.21
CA GLY A 9 -2.74 74.11 -0.04
C GLY A 9 -4.04 73.39 -0.36
N ALA A 10 -4.91 74.01 -1.20
CA ALA A 10 -6.15 73.33 -1.63
C ALA A 10 -5.90 72.13 -2.54
N LEU A 11 -4.86 72.21 -3.41
CA LEU A 11 -4.47 71.05 -4.25
C LEU A 11 -3.87 69.91 -3.45
N ILE A 12 -3.03 70.23 -2.44
CA ILE A 12 -2.45 69.23 -1.54
C ILE A 12 -3.55 68.58 -0.68
N PHE A 13 -4.52 69.33 -0.20
CA PHE A 13 -5.65 68.81 0.58
C PHE A 13 -6.58 67.96 -0.29
N ALA A 14 -6.81 68.33 -1.54
CA ALA A 14 -7.58 67.52 -2.49
C ALA A 14 -6.84 66.22 -2.86
N LEU A 15 -5.52 66.25 -3.04
CA LEU A 15 -4.71 65.05 -3.29
C LEU A 15 -4.61 64.15 -2.06
N MET A 16 -4.49 64.72 -0.85
CA MET A 16 -4.52 63.94 0.39
C MET A 16 -5.90 63.32 0.66
N SER A 17 -6.97 64.06 0.39
CA SER A 17 -8.34 63.50 0.51
C SER A 17 -8.62 62.45 -0.55
N ALA A 18 -8.15 62.63 -1.79
CA ALA A 18 -8.23 61.60 -2.82
C ALA A 18 -7.39 60.35 -2.46
N ALA A 19 -6.19 60.51 -1.91
CA ALA A 19 -5.36 59.41 -1.44
C ALA A 19 -5.99 58.66 -0.26
N VAL A 20 -6.61 59.39 0.68
CA VAL A 20 -7.36 58.78 1.80
C VAL A 20 -8.61 58.10 1.30
N VAL A 21 -9.35 58.67 0.37
CA VAL A 21 -10.51 58.04 -0.26
C VAL A 21 -10.08 56.80 -1.05
N ILE A 22 -9.02 56.89 -1.85
CA ILE A 22 -8.48 55.72 -2.57
C ILE A 22 -7.99 54.62 -1.58
N SER A 23 -7.34 55.03 -0.47
CA SER A 23 -6.92 54.08 0.57
C SER A 23 -8.10 53.46 1.35
N LEU A 24 -9.20 54.16 1.49
CA LEU A 24 -10.43 53.66 2.10
C LEU A 24 -11.21 52.73 1.15
N PHE A 25 -11.17 52.98 -0.15
CA PHE A 25 -11.74 52.11 -1.18
C PHE A 25 -10.87 50.88 -1.50
N ASN A 26 -9.54 50.97 -1.26
CA ASN A 26 -8.61 49.85 -1.41
C ASN A 26 -8.34 49.06 -0.11
N ARG A 27 -9.10 49.28 0.96
CA ARG A 27 -9.00 48.41 2.11
C ARG A 27 -9.57 47.04 1.71
N PRO A 28 -8.81 45.94 1.90
CA PRO A 28 -9.35 44.63 1.64
C PRO A 28 -10.65 44.42 2.44
N THR A 29 -11.66 43.93 1.78
CA THR A 29 -12.95 43.61 2.42
C THR A 29 -12.76 42.43 3.37
N GLU A 30 -13.70 42.24 4.29
CA GLU A 30 -13.72 41.01 5.13
C GLU A 30 -13.70 39.74 4.27
N THR A 31 -14.35 39.78 3.12
CA THR A 31 -14.33 38.71 2.11
C THR A 31 -12.92 38.47 1.55
N ASP A 32 -12.20 39.54 1.17
CA ASP A 32 -10.82 39.42 0.65
C ASP A 32 -9.87 38.90 1.72
N TYR A 33 -10.05 39.31 3.00
CA TYR A 33 -9.28 38.78 4.12
C TYR A 33 -9.53 37.28 4.35
N ARG A 34 -10.79 36.85 4.37
CA ARG A 34 -11.15 35.44 4.56
C ARG A 34 -10.71 34.59 3.39
N LEU A 35 -10.86 35.06 2.15
CA LEU A 35 -10.37 34.35 0.97
C LEU A 35 -8.83 34.20 1.02
N GLY A 36 -8.10 35.28 1.35
CA GLY A 36 -6.66 35.24 1.52
C GLY A 36 -6.20 34.28 2.63
N ARG A 37 -6.92 34.26 3.76
CA ARG A 37 -6.66 33.35 4.87
C ARG A 37 -6.96 31.89 4.48
N GLY A 38 -8.10 31.61 3.87
CA GLY A 38 -8.47 30.27 3.42
C GLY A 38 -7.49 29.72 2.38
N ARG A 39 -7.06 30.59 1.44
CA ARG A 39 -6.00 30.27 0.47
C ARG A 39 -4.68 29.94 1.16
N SER A 40 -4.25 30.74 2.14
CA SER A 40 -3.03 30.47 2.91
C SER A 40 -3.11 29.14 3.66
N GLN A 41 -4.25 28.83 4.28
CA GLN A 41 -4.48 27.57 4.97
C GLN A 41 -4.45 26.39 3.99
N PHE A 42 -5.00 26.54 2.78
CA PHE A 42 -4.93 25.53 1.74
C PHE A 42 -3.47 25.22 1.34
N PHE A 43 -2.65 26.24 1.10
CA PHE A 43 -1.24 26.07 0.72
C PHE A 43 -0.34 25.57 1.87
N THR A 44 -0.80 25.69 3.12
CA THR A 44 -0.15 25.08 4.28
C THR A 44 -0.73 23.70 4.63
N GLU A 45 -1.47 23.10 3.69
CA GLU A 45 -2.08 21.77 3.79
C GLU A 45 -3.12 21.62 4.92
N ASN A 46 -3.57 22.71 5.51
CA ASN A 46 -4.65 22.70 6.51
C ASN A 46 -6.01 22.84 5.82
N TYR A 47 -6.40 21.80 5.09
CA TYR A 47 -7.57 21.82 4.21
C TYR A 47 -8.90 21.99 4.97
N LEU A 48 -9.01 21.42 6.17
CA LEU A 48 -10.20 21.57 6.99
C LEU A 48 -10.38 23.01 7.47
N ALA A 49 -9.32 23.66 7.97
CA ALA A 49 -9.35 25.06 8.36
C ALA A 49 -9.61 25.99 7.14
N ALA A 50 -9.08 25.64 5.98
CA ALA A 50 -9.37 26.34 4.73
C ALA A 50 -10.87 26.28 4.40
N LEU A 51 -11.48 25.11 4.47
CA LEU A 51 -12.92 24.91 4.27
C LEU A 51 -13.76 25.79 5.22
N GLN A 52 -13.46 25.75 6.52
CA GLN A 52 -14.16 26.56 7.52
C GLN A 52 -14.08 28.03 7.18
N THR A 53 -12.85 28.54 6.98
CA THR A 53 -12.62 29.95 6.69
C THR A 53 -13.33 30.41 5.41
N LEU A 54 -13.31 29.60 4.35
CA LEU A 54 -13.93 29.95 3.06
C LEU A 54 -15.45 29.88 3.11
N ARG A 55 -16.03 28.99 3.89
CA ARG A 55 -17.50 28.90 4.11
C ARG A 55 -18.06 30.04 4.92
N ASP A 56 -17.28 30.54 5.87
CA ASP A 56 -17.69 31.67 6.71
C ASP A 56 -17.72 33.01 5.94
N ILE A 57 -17.39 32.99 4.65
CA ILE A 57 -17.59 34.14 3.77
C ILE A 57 -19.10 34.36 3.61
N PRO A 58 -19.63 35.55 4.01
CA PRO A 58 -21.06 35.80 3.99
C PRO A 58 -21.68 35.65 2.59
N ASN A 59 -22.84 35.00 2.51
CA ASN A 59 -23.60 34.87 1.26
C ASN A 59 -23.95 36.23 0.62
N SER A 60 -24.06 37.31 1.44
CA SER A 60 -24.26 38.68 0.96
C SER A 60 -23.09 39.23 0.14
N ALA A 61 -21.89 38.65 0.31
CA ALA A 61 -20.69 39.04 -0.45
C ALA A 61 -20.53 38.25 -1.75
N LYS A 62 -21.54 37.46 -2.18
CA LYS A 62 -21.54 36.52 -3.31
C LYS A 62 -20.22 35.75 -3.36
N GLN A 63 -20.22 34.53 -2.86
CA GLN A 63 -19.07 33.65 -3.02
C GLN A 63 -18.60 33.73 -4.47
N GLY A 64 -17.39 34.27 -4.66
CA GLY A 64 -16.82 34.44 -6.00
C GLY A 64 -16.31 33.10 -6.55
N PRO A 65 -16.02 33.02 -7.85
CA PRO A 65 -15.53 31.82 -8.50
C PRO A 65 -14.25 31.27 -7.84
N GLU A 66 -13.36 32.14 -7.34
CA GLU A 66 -12.16 31.74 -6.61
C GLU A 66 -12.49 31.03 -5.29
N THR A 67 -13.51 31.49 -4.55
CA THR A 67 -13.96 30.83 -3.33
C THR A 67 -14.43 29.41 -3.63
N HIS A 68 -15.27 29.23 -4.66
CA HIS A 68 -15.74 27.91 -5.07
C HIS A 68 -14.59 27.03 -5.57
N SER A 69 -13.60 27.59 -6.28
CA SER A 69 -12.42 26.83 -6.73
C SER A 69 -11.58 26.31 -5.55
N TYR A 70 -11.32 27.15 -4.53
CA TYR A 70 -10.58 26.70 -3.34
C TYR A 70 -11.41 25.76 -2.44
N LEU A 71 -12.72 25.97 -2.33
CA LEU A 71 -13.61 25.00 -1.65
C LEU A 71 -13.57 23.66 -2.35
N GLY A 72 -13.72 23.64 -3.69
CA GLY A 72 -13.62 22.41 -4.48
C GLY A 72 -12.26 21.72 -4.33
N ALA A 73 -11.17 22.48 -4.36
CA ALA A 73 -9.83 21.96 -4.16
C ALA A 73 -9.62 21.38 -2.75
N ALA A 74 -10.13 22.05 -1.72
CA ALA A 74 -10.06 21.57 -0.35
C ALA A 74 -10.88 20.28 -0.14
N TYR A 75 -12.09 20.21 -0.72
CA TYR A 75 -12.88 18.97 -0.73
C TYR A 75 -12.18 17.83 -1.46
N LEU A 76 -11.55 18.10 -2.61
CA LEU A 76 -10.78 17.12 -3.37
C LEU A 76 -9.63 16.55 -2.52
N LYS A 77 -8.91 17.42 -1.80
CA LYS A 77 -7.83 17.01 -0.88
C LYS A 77 -8.32 16.24 0.35
N LEU A 78 -9.56 16.44 0.75
CA LEU A 78 -10.22 15.69 1.83
C LEU A 78 -10.96 14.43 1.33
N HIS A 79 -10.76 14.05 0.07
CA HIS A 79 -11.40 12.89 -0.58
C HIS A 79 -12.93 12.95 -0.65
N LEU A 80 -13.52 14.15 -0.54
CA LEU A 80 -14.96 14.41 -0.64
C LEU A 80 -15.33 14.80 -2.07
N TYR A 81 -15.17 13.85 -3.00
CA TYR A 81 -15.16 14.08 -4.45
C TYR A 81 -16.47 14.67 -4.98
N LYS A 82 -17.64 14.18 -4.51
CA LYS A 82 -18.93 14.72 -4.92
C LYS A 82 -19.14 16.17 -4.49
N ALA A 83 -18.67 16.52 -3.28
CA ALA A 83 -18.71 17.90 -2.81
C ALA A 83 -17.75 18.79 -3.63
N ALA A 84 -16.55 18.29 -3.95
CA ALA A 84 -15.60 18.98 -4.82
C ALA A 84 -16.21 19.29 -6.20
N ILE A 85 -16.87 18.32 -6.82
CA ILE A 85 -17.55 18.48 -8.12
C ILE A 85 -18.57 19.61 -8.06
N LYS A 86 -19.45 19.62 -7.04
CA LYS A 86 -20.47 20.68 -6.87
C LYS A 86 -19.83 22.08 -6.83
N GLU A 87 -18.76 22.24 -6.08
CA GLU A 87 -18.07 23.54 -5.96
C GLU A 87 -17.36 23.94 -7.26
N PHE A 88 -16.68 23.02 -7.94
CA PHE A 88 -16.06 23.30 -9.23
C PHE A 88 -17.10 23.65 -10.30
N GLU A 89 -18.25 22.98 -10.32
CA GLU A 89 -19.36 23.32 -11.22
C GLU A 89 -19.90 24.74 -10.98
N GLU A 90 -20.01 25.17 -9.72
CA GLU A 90 -20.40 26.56 -9.39
C GLU A 90 -19.32 27.55 -9.82
N ALA A 91 -18.04 27.25 -9.63
CA ALA A 91 -16.94 28.08 -10.13
C ALA A 91 -17.01 28.24 -11.67
N ILE A 92 -17.25 27.14 -12.39
CA ILE A 92 -17.38 27.13 -13.87
C ILE A 92 -18.60 27.95 -14.33
N LYS A 93 -19.74 27.85 -13.65
CA LYS A 93 -20.93 28.67 -13.98
C LYS A 93 -20.63 30.17 -13.88
N LEU A 94 -19.84 30.55 -12.88
CA LEU A 94 -19.47 31.96 -12.67
C LEU A 94 -18.40 32.45 -13.64
N ARG A 95 -17.39 31.60 -13.93
CA ARG A 95 -16.29 31.90 -14.86
C ARG A 95 -15.95 30.71 -15.77
N PRO A 96 -16.70 30.48 -16.84
CA PRO A 96 -16.55 29.28 -17.69
C PRO A 96 -15.23 29.22 -18.50
N LYS A 97 -14.47 30.31 -18.53
CA LYS A 97 -13.20 30.41 -19.27
C LYS A 97 -11.95 30.24 -18.38
N GLU A 98 -12.10 30.04 -17.08
CA GLU A 98 -10.98 29.69 -16.20
C GLU A 98 -10.67 28.20 -16.29
N SER A 99 -9.39 27.83 -16.41
CA SER A 99 -8.94 26.45 -16.59
C SER A 99 -8.95 25.65 -15.28
N ASP A 100 -8.56 26.28 -14.15
CA ASP A 100 -8.38 25.61 -12.86
C ASP A 100 -9.60 24.84 -12.36
N PRO A 101 -10.84 25.37 -12.40
CA PRO A 101 -12.00 24.61 -11.98
C PRO A 101 -12.26 23.38 -12.87
N TRP A 102 -11.93 23.45 -14.18
CA TRP A 102 -12.03 22.31 -15.08
C TRP A 102 -10.99 21.23 -14.76
N ILE A 103 -9.77 21.62 -14.36
CA ILE A 103 -8.73 20.70 -13.89
C ILE A 103 -9.17 20.00 -12.62
N GLY A 104 -9.72 20.77 -11.66
CA GLY A 104 -10.24 20.22 -10.40
C GLY A 104 -11.42 19.26 -10.61
N LEU A 105 -12.33 19.63 -11.52
CA LEU A 105 -13.48 18.78 -11.89
C LEU A 105 -13.02 17.48 -12.56
N ALA A 106 -12.07 17.54 -13.50
CA ALA A 106 -11.47 16.37 -14.13
C ALA A 106 -10.78 15.48 -13.09
N SER A 107 -9.99 16.06 -12.18
CA SER A 107 -9.32 15.31 -11.12
C SER A 107 -10.32 14.59 -10.21
N SER A 108 -11.41 15.25 -9.83
CA SER A 108 -12.47 14.64 -9.01
C SER A 108 -13.16 13.47 -9.72
N ASN A 109 -13.40 13.59 -11.03
CA ASN A 109 -14.00 12.50 -11.83
C ASN A 109 -13.00 11.36 -12.10
N ILE A 110 -11.68 11.63 -12.13
CA ILE A 110 -10.64 10.59 -12.15
C ILE A 110 -10.77 9.71 -10.90
N GLU A 111 -10.82 10.32 -9.71
CA GLU A 111 -10.92 9.59 -8.44
C GLU A 111 -12.26 8.82 -8.30
N LEU A 112 -13.33 9.31 -8.90
CA LEU A 112 -14.62 8.59 -8.96
C LEU A 112 -14.66 7.47 -10.01
N GLY A 113 -13.67 7.37 -10.90
CA GLY A 113 -13.64 6.41 -11.99
C GLY A 113 -14.48 6.82 -13.22
N ASP A 114 -15.04 8.03 -13.23
CA ASP A 114 -15.80 8.60 -14.37
C ASP A 114 -14.84 9.10 -15.47
N THR A 115 -14.02 8.19 -15.98
CA THR A 115 -12.85 8.51 -16.83
C THR A 115 -13.21 9.25 -18.11
N GLN A 116 -14.37 8.96 -18.74
CA GLN A 116 -14.77 9.67 -19.95
C GLN A 116 -15.09 11.14 -19.66
N LYS A 117 -15.83 11.42 -18.59
CA LYS A 117 -16.10 12.81 -18.18
C LYS A 117 -14.81 13.55 -17.84
N ALA A 118 -13.90 12.88 -17.14
CA ALA A 118 -12.60 13.43 -16.78
C ALA A 118 -11.79 13.84 -18.02
N ILE A 119 -11.78 13.00 -19.07
CA ILE A 119 -11.11 13.31 -20.33
C ILE A 119 -11.72 14.55 -21.01
N ASP A 120 -13.04 14.65 -21.09
CA ASP A 120 -13.71 15.77 -21.74
C ASP A 120 -13.46 17.08 -21.00
N GLN A 121 -13.47 17.05 -19.67
CA GLN A 121 -13.17 18.19 -18.80
C GLN A 121 -11.71 18.62 -18.87
N ALA A 122 -10.77 17.66 -18.82
CA ALA A 122 -9.35 17.95 -18.97
C ALA A 122 -9.00 18.49 -20.37
N LYS A 123 -9.63 17.96 -21.44
CA LYS A 123 -9.52 18.57 -22.79
C LYS A 123 -9.99 20.02 -22.78
N ARG A 124 -11.13 20.28 -22.14
CA ARG A 124 -11.64 21.65 -22.02
C ARG A 124 -10.66 22.55 -21.31
N ALA A 125 -10.02 22.10 -20.22
CA ALA A 125 -8.96 22.87 -19.54
C ALA A 125 -7.77 23.16 -20.46
N THR A 126 -7.29 22.19 -21.23
CA THR A 126 -6.16 22.40 -22.18
C THR A 126 -6.50 23.33 -23.34
N GLU A 127 -7.78 23.38 -23.78
CA GLU A 127 -8.26 24.34 -24.78
C GLU A 127 -8.29 25.78 -24.25
N LEU A 128 -8.69 25.95 -22.99
CA LEU A 128 -8.77 27.24 -22.33
C LEU A 128 -7.39 27.80 -22.04
N GLU A 129 -6.47 26.95 -21.60
CA GLU A 129 -5.11 27.34 -21.23
C GLU A 129 -4.07 26.35 -21.75
N LYS A 130 -3.61 26.57 -22.98
CA LYS A 130 -2.67 25.68 -23.67
C LYS A 130 -1.30 25.56 -23.01
N HIS A 131 -0.94 26.51 -22.17
CA HIS A 131 0.33 26.55 -21.44
C HIS A 131 0.22 26.07 -19.98
N SER A 132 -0.93 25.56 -19.57
CA SER A 132 -1.11 24.99 -18.24
C SER A 132 -0.54 23.56 -18.18
N VAL A 133 0.53 23.39 -17.41
CA VAL A 133 1.15 22.09 -17.15
C VAL A 133 0.14 21.17 -16.46
N ASP A 134 -0.60 21.70 -15.47
CA ASP A 134 -1.59 20.92 -14.71
C ASP A 134 -2.76 20.42 -15.55
N ALA A 135 -3.21 21.21 -16.54
CA ALA A 135 -4.25 20.78 -17.48
C ALA A 135 -3.79 19.57 -18.32
N TRP A 136 -2.56 19.60 -18.81
CA TRP A 136 -1.98 18.49 -19.57
C TRP A 136 -1.71 17.26 -18.70
N ILE A 137 -1.29 17.44 -17.45
CA ILE A 137 -1.17 16.34 -16.47
C ILE A 137 -2.53 15.71 -16.21
N ALA A 138 -3.58 16.51 -15.98
CA ALA A 138 -4.94 16.00 -15.76
C ALA A 138 -5.45 15.20 -16.96
N LEU A 139 -5.23 15.71 -18.20
CA LEU A 139 -5.60 14.99 -19.42
C LEU A 139 -4.84 13.67 -19.56
N SER A 140 -3.54 13.68 -19.31
CA SER A 140 -2.72 12.48 -19.35
C SER A 140 -3.17 11.43 -18.34
N ARG A 141 -3.44 11.82 -17.09
CA ARG A 141 -3.95 10.92 -16.04
C ARG A 141 -5.30 10.32 -16.41
N ALA A 142 -6.23 11.12 -16.92
CA ALA A 142 -7.54 10.64 -17.34
C ALA A 142 -7.43 9.63 -18.50
N GLN A 143 -6.59 9.91 -19.50
CA GLN A 143 -6.32 9.00 -20.62
C GLN A 143 -5.64 7.70 -20.15
N TRP A 144 -4.67 7.81 -19.25
CA TRP A 144 -3.97 6.65 -18.67
C TRP A 144 -4.94 5.74 -17.91
N GLN A 145 -5.84 6.31 -17.10
CA GLN A 145 -6.82 5.54 -16.33
C GLN A 145 -7.81 4.81 -17.25
N GLN A 146 -8.15 5.42 -18.40
CA GLN A 146 -8.98 4.78 -19.43
C GLN A 146 -8.21 3.77 -20.30
N ARG A 147 -6.91 3.52 -19.99
CA ARG A 147 -6.01 2.66 -20.77
C ARG A 147 -5.69 3.15 -22.19
N ASN A 148 -5.93 4.41 -22.49
CA ASN A 148 -5.55 5.05 -23.74
C ASN A 148 -4.08 5.52 -23.66
N LEU A 149 -3.15 4.55 -23.59
CA LEU A 149 -1.74 4.80 -23.22
C LEU A 149 -0.99 5.72 -24.19
N GLU A 150 -1.31 5.68 -25.50
CA GLU A 150 -0.69 6.56 -26.50
C GLU A 150 -1.11 8.03 -26.32
N GLN A 151 -2.42 8.28 -26.11
CA GLN A 151 -2.93 9.62 -25.84
C GLN A 151 -2.45 10.16 -24.50
N ALA A 152 -2.34 9.28 -23.49
CA ALA A 152 -1.77 9.65 -22.20
C ALA A 152 -0.31 10.10 -22.33
N GLU A 153 0.51 9.36 -23.10
CA GLU A 153 1.89 9.73 -23.38
C GLU A 153 1.97 11.08 -24.10
N GLN A 154 1.17 11.29 -25.15
CA GLN A 154 1.18 12.56 -25.90
C GLN A 154 0.85 13.75 -25.00
N ALA A 155 -0.16 13.64 -24.14
CA ALA A 155 -0.52 14.69 -23.20
C ALA A 155 0.60 14.94 -22.15
N ALA A 156 1.21 13.87 -21.60
CA ALA A 156 2.33 14.03 -20.68
C ALA A 156 3.57 14.67 -21.33
N LEU A 157 3.85 14.36 -22.61
CA LEU A 157 4.94 15.01 -23.35
C LEU A 157 4.65 16.48 -23.60
N LYS A 158 3.39 16.88 -23.80
CA LYS A 158 3.01 18.30 -23.86
C LYS A 158 3.23 19.02 -22.52
N ALA A 159 2.89 18.39 -21.41
CA ALA A 159 3.23 18.94 -20.08
C ALA A 159 4.75 19.11 -19.90
N ARG A 160 5.55 18.18 -20.39
CA ARG A 160 7.03 18.24 -20.35
C ARG A 160 7.61 19.35 -21.22
N GLU A 161 7.04 19.60 -22.40
CA GLU A 161 7.47 20.73 -23.26
C GLU A 161 7.31 22.06 -22.53
N LEU A 162 6.34 22.17 -21.61
CA LEU A 162 6.05 23.36 -20.83
C LEU A 162 6.91 23.45 -19.56
N ASP A 163 7.16 22.33 -18.91
CA ASP A 163 8.00 22.23 -17.70
C ASP A 163 8.81 20.93 -17.74
N SER A 164 10.09 21.06 -18.17
CA SER A 164 10.98 19.92 -18.44
C SER A 164 11.35 19.10 -17.22
N ASP A 165 11.35 19.73 -16.03
CA ASP A 165 11.86 19.16 -14.78
C ASP A 165 10.75 18.81 -13.80
N ASN A 166 9.49 18.88 -14.21
CA ASN A 166 8.34 18.59 -13.38
C ASN A 166 8.33 17.12 -12.90
N PRO A 167 8.43 16.88 -11.59
CA PRO A 167 8.49 15.50 -11.08
C PRO A 167 7.21 14.70 -11.34
N ALA A 168 6.04 15.36 -11.32
CA ALA A 168 4.75 14.69 -11.55
C ALA A 168 4.64 14.21 -13.02
N VAL A 169 5.19 14.96 -13.97
CA VAL A 169 5.25 14.55 -15.38
C VAL A 169 6.16 13.34 -15.55
N SER A 170 7.34 13.35 -14.92
CA SER A 170 8.28 12.21 -14.98
C SER A 170 7.67 10.95 -14.37
N GLU A 171 7.03 11.05 -13.21
CA GLU A 171 6.33 9.91 -12.58
C GLU A 171 5.22 9.36 -13.47
N LEU A 172 4.44 10.23 -14.08
CA LEU A 172 3.35 9.84 -14.97
C LEU A 172 3.86 9.15 -16.23
N LEU A 173 4.92 9.67 -16.86
CA LEU A 173 5.54 9.04 -18.02
C LEU A 173 6.16 7.69 -17.69
N LEU A 174 6.84 7.56 -16.55
CA LEU A 174 7.34 6.27 -16.08
C LEU A 174 6.21 5.25 -15.91
N GLN A 175 5.09 5.66 -15.32
CA GLN A 175 3.93 4.77 -15.17
C GLN A 175 3.34 4.36 -16.54
N ILE A 176 3.20 5.31 -17.46
CA ILE A 176 2.71 5.05 -18.81
C ILE A 176 3.66 4.08 -19.55
N TYR A 177 4.97 4.30 -19.52
CA TYR A 177 5.97 3.44 -20.18
C TYR A 177 6.03 2.05 -19.55
N PHE A 178 5.82 1.96 -18.24
CA PHE A 178 5.69 0.68 -17.54
C PHE A 178 4.48 -0.12 -18.07
N ASP A 179 3.32 0.53 -18.18
CA ASP A 179 2.08 -0.11 -18.64
C ASP A 179 2.12 -0.42 -20.16
N GLN A 180 2.84 0.37 -20.96
CA GLN A 180 3.15 0.08 -22.36
C GLN A 180 4.16 -1.06 -22.53
N ASN A 181 4.82 -1.51 -21.45
CA ASN A 181 5.98 -2.40 -21.48
C ASN A 181 7.11 -1.88 -22.37
N ASN A 182 7.29 -0.56 -22.45
CA ASN A 182 8.31 0.07 -23.30
C ASN A 182 9.62 0.28 -22.53
N ALA A 183 10.49 -0.73 -22.60
CA ALA A 183 11.74 -0.75 -21.83
C ALA A 183 12.69 0.41 -22.16
N ASN A 184 12.78 0.81 -23.43
CA ASN A 184 13.71 1.86 -23.84
C ASN A 184 13.26 3.23 -23.33
N LYS A 185 11.97 3.58 -23.50
CA LYS A 185 11.42 4.85 -23.01
C LYS A 185 11.46 4.91 -21.49
N PHE A 186 11.12 3.81 -20.81
CA PHE A 186 11.17 3.73 -19.36
C PHE A 186 12.58 4.01 -18.82
N LYS A 187 13.61 3.33 -19.36
CA LYS A 187 15.01 3.54 -18.93
C LYS A 187 15.48 4.97 -19.18
N SER A 188 15.22 5.49 -20.38
CA SER A 188 15.59 6.86 -20.72
C SER A 188 14.94 7.90 -19.79
N GLU A 189 13.69 7.67 -19.39
CA GLU A 189 12.98 8.55 -18.45
C GLU A 189 13.52 8.42 -17.03
N LEU A 190 13.82 7.20 -16.61
CA LEU A 190 14.39 6.93 -15.29
C LEU A 190 15.77 7.57 -15.12
N ASP A 191 16.59 7.55 -16.17
CA ASP A 191 17.94 8.17 -16.19
C ASP A 191 17.87 9.70 -16.07
N ARG A 192 16.76 10.33 -16.49
CA ARG A 192 16.51 11.77 -16.32
C ARG A 192 16.14 12.14 -14.90
N THR A 193 15.62 11.21 -14.13
CA THR A 193 15.08 11.48 -12.79
C THR A 193 16.23 11.55 -11.78
N SER A 194 16.71 12.76 -11.48
CA SER A 194 17.87 13.00 -10.61
C SER A 194 17.62 12.65 -9.13
N LYS A 195 16.38 12.81 -8.65
CA LYS A 195 15.95 12.50 -7.27
C LYS A 195 14.63 11.73 -7.29
N PRO A 196 14.69 10.40 -7.52
CA PRO A 196 13.48 9.59 -7.58
C PRO A 196 12.80 9.54 -6.22
N ARG A 197 11.46 9.71 -6.21
CA ARG A 197 10.64 9.47 -5.02
C ARG A 197 10.51 7.97 -4.76
N LYS A 198 10.01 7.59 -3.58
CA LYS A 198 9.79 6.18 -3.24
C LYS A 198 8.89 5.47 -4.26
N THR A 199 7.83 6.12 -4.72
CA THR A 199 6.93 5.61 -5.77
C THR A 199 7.65 5.28 -7.08
N THR A 200 8.55 6.16 -7.51
CA THR A 200 9.41 5.96 -8.70
C THR A 200 10.34 4.77 -8.53
N GLN A 201 10.89 4.59 -7.32
CA GLN A 201 11.79 3.47 -7.04
C GLN A 201 11.06 2.14 -7.02
N ASP A 202 9.92 2.06 -6.34
CA ASP A 202 9.10 0.85 -6.30
C ASP A 202 8.67 0.47 -7.72
N LEU A 203 8.35 1.46 -8.56
CA LEU A 203 8.07 1.23 -9.98
C LEU A 203 9.30 0.74 -10.75
N ALA A 204 10.48 1.31 -10.50
CA ALA A 204 11.75 0.88 -11.11
C ALA A 204 12.09 -0.56 -10.70
N VAL A 205 11.97 -0.91 -9.43
CA VAL A 205 12.17 -2.29 -8.94
C VAL A 205 11.24 -3.25 -9.68
N ARG A 206 9.94 -2.96 -9.72
CA ARG A 206 8.94 -3.78 -10.44
C ARG A 206 9.25 -3.90 -11.93
N PHE A 207 9.67 -2.79 -12.55
CA PHE A 207 10.06 -2.77 -13.95
C PHE A 207 11.25 -3.70 -14.22
N PHE A 208 12.33 -3.59 -13.45
CA PHE A 208 13.52 -4.42 -13.65
C PHE A 208 13.24 -5.90 -13.34
N VAL A 209 12.42 -6.22 -12.33
CA VAL A 209 11.95 -7.59 -12.11
C VAL A 209 11.23 -8.11 -13.36
N ARG A 210 10.26 -7.36 -13.90
CA ARG A 210 9.48 -7.74 -15.11
C ARG A 210 10.37 -7.99 -16.34
N GLN A 211 11.46 -7.24 -16.45
CA GLN A 211 12.44 -7.42 -17.54
C GLN A 211 13.45 -8.56 -17.27
N GLY A 212 13.34 -9.28 -16.16
CA GLY A 212 14.30 -10.30 -15.74
C GLY A 212 15.68 -9.75 -15.35
N GLN A 213 15.80 -8.44 -15.10
CA GLN A 213 17.03 -7.75 -14.69
C GLN A 213 17.08 -7.64 -13.16
N PHE A 214 17.26 -8.78 -12.50
CA PHE A 214 17.07 -8.89 -11.04
C PHE A 214 18.17 -8.18 -10.25
N ASP A 215 19.41 -8.14 -10.76
CA ASP A 215 20.50 -7.36 -10.14
C ASP A 215 20.16 -5.87 -10.10
N ARG A 216 19.62 -5.33 -11.21
CA ARG A 216 19.17 -3.92 -11.24
C ARG A 216 18.00 -3.67 -10.31
N ALA A 217 17.06 -4.60 -10.21
CA ALA A 217 15.95 -4.50 -9.27
C ALA A 217 16.48 -4.43 -7.82
N TYR A 218 17.47 -5.26 -7.49
CA TYR A 218 18.14 -5.24 -6.19
C TYR A 218 18.84 -3.90 -5.93
N ASP A 219 19.62 -3.40 -6.89
CA ASP A 219 20.31 -2.10 -6.77
C ASP A 219 19.31 -0.95 -6.52
N TRP A 220 18.20 -0.92 -7.24
CA TRP A 220 17.17 0.08 -7.04
C TRP A 220 16.47 -0.06 -5.67
N LYS A 221 16.24 -1.28 -5.22
CA LYS A 221 15.68 -1.52 -3.87
C LYS A 221 16.60 -1.02 -2.77
N MET A 222 17.94 -1.11 -2.96
CA MET A 222 18.93 -0.69 -1.97
C MET A 222 19.24 0.81 -1.97
N ARG A 223 19.02 1.53 -3.08
CA ARG A 223 19.39 2.96 -3.19
C ARG A 223 18.71 3.87 -2.19
N TYR A 224 17.43 3.65 -1.91
CA TYR A 224 16.62 4.57 -1.08
C TYR A 224 17.01 4.53 0.39
N ASP A 225 17.21 3.35 0.89
CA ASP A 225 17.46 3.15 2.32
C ASP A 225 18.92 3.40 2.71
N ARG A 226 19.81 3.61 1.70
CA ARG A 226 21.26 3.58 1.94
C ARG A 226 21.72 4.62 2.96
N GLU A 227 21.30 5.88 2.82
CA GLU A 227 21.68 6.94 3.78
C GLU A 227 21.14 6.66 5.19
N ALA A 228 19.89 6.19 5.28
CA ALA A 228 19.27 5.83 6.56
C ALA A 228 19.98 4.63 7.19
N LEU A 229 20.34 3.63 6.38
CA LEU A 229 21.09 2.45 6.84
C LEU A 229 22.51 2.81 7.30
N GLU A 230 23.24 3.63 6.55
CA GLU A 230 24.58 4.09 6.91
C GLU A 230 24.56 4.92 8.21
N ARG A 231 23.54 5.77 8.40
CA ARG A 231 23.31 6.49 9.66
C ARG A 231 23.03 5.54 10.80
N SER A 232 22.14 4.56 10.62
CA SER A 232 21.81 3.54 11.62
C SER A 232 23.05 2.69 11.99
N ILE A 233 23.89 2.33 11.02
CA ILE A 233 25.15 1.64 11.25
C ILE A 233 26.05 2.48 12.17
N LEU A 234 26.26 3.76 11.82
CA LEU A 234 27.11 4.67 12.60
C LEU A 234 26.59 4.84 14.02
N GLU A 235 25.30 5.05 14.20
CA GLU A 235 24.65 5.19 15.52
C GLU A 235 24.85 3.91 16.36
N THR A 236 24.68 2.74 15.73
CA THR A 236 24.87 1.44 16.39
C THR A 236 26.34 1.22 16.77
N GLU A 237 27.29 1.47 15.86
CA GLU A 237 28.72 1.37 16.15
C GLU A 237 29.15 2.31 17.28
N LEU A 238 28.62 3.55 17.33
CA LEU A 238 28.87 4.51 18.39
C LEU A 238 28.26 4.06 19.73
N ALA A 239 27.06 3.49 19.71
CA ALA A 239 26.43 2.95 20.92
C ALA A 239 27.26 1.79 21.51
N MET A 240 27.73 0.88 20.68
CA MET A 240 28.59 -0.24 21.08
C MET A 240 29.98 0.21 21.55
N LYS A 241 30.54 1.29 20.99
CA LYS A 241 31.78 1.90 21.48
C LYS A 241 31.65 2.53 22.89
N ARG A 242 30.47 3.09 23.21
CA ARG A 242 30.18 3.67 24.53
C ARG A 242 29.91 2.59 25.58
N ASP A 243 29.28 1.49 25.16
CA ASP A 243 28.95 0.36 26.02
C ASP A 243 29.18 -0.94 25.26
N SER A 244 30.30 -1.60 25.54
CA SER A 244 30.66 -2.87 24.88
C SER A 244 29.75 -4.06 25.27
N ALA A 245 28.90 -3.90 26.28
CA ALA A 245 27.90 -4.91 26.67
C ALA A 245 26.67 -4.94 25.73
N ARG A 246 26.48 -3.91 24.88
CA ARG A 246 25.35 -3.81 23.93
C ARG A 246 25.48 -4.75 22.74
N THR A 247 25.78 -6.02 23.02
CA THR A 247 25.81 -7.08 21.98
C THR A 247 24.44 -7.39 21.39
N ASP A 248 23.38 -6.97 22.06
CA ASP A 248 22.00 -7.00 21.58
C ASP A 248 21.78 -6.25 20.24
N LEU A 249 22.66 -5.29 19.91
CA LEU A 249 22.59 -4.49 18.69
C LEU A 249 23.27 -5.17 17.46
N ILE A 250 24.06 -6.21 17.68
CA ILE A 250 24.84 -6.87 16.61
C ILE A 250 23.94 -7.45 15.49
N PRO A 251 22.82 -8.11 15.76
CA PRO A 251 21.97 -8.63 14.70
C PRO A 251 21.49 -7.55 13.71
N GLN A 252 21.06 -6.40 14.23
CA GLN A 252 20.63 -5.29 13.37
C GLN A 252 21.82 -4.67 12.63
N LEU A 253 22.98 -4.57 13.27
CA LEU A 253 24.20 -4.10 12.64
C LEU A 253 24.60 -5.00 11.45
N VAL A 254 24.65 -6.33 11.66
CA VAL A 254 24.98 -7.30 10.61
C VAL A 254 24.01 -7.19 9.43
N LYS A 255 22.70 -7.15 9.70
CA LYS A 255 21.67 -6.97 8.68
C LYS A 255 21.87 -5.68 7.86
N ASN A 256 22.15 -4.56 8.53
CA ASN A 256 22.36 -3.28 7.86
C ASN A 256 23.67 -3.27 7.04
N LEU A 257 24.75 -3.84 7.57
CA LEU A 257 26.05 -3.97 6.88
C LEU A 257 25.91 -4.79 5.59
N VAL A 258 25.19 -5.92 5.64
CA VAL A 258 24.91 -6.74 4.45
C VAL A 258 24.11 -5.94 3.41
N ARG A 259 23.08 -5.18 3.85
CA ARG A 259 22.22 -4.36 2.96
C ARG A 259 22.99 -3.23 2.26
N VAL A 260 23.99 -2.63 2.90
CA VAL A 260 24.84 -1.59 2.28
C VAL A 260 26.05 -2.15 1.53
N GLY A 261 26.23 -3.48 1.51
CA GLY A 261 27.31 -4.15 0.80
C GLY A 261 28.64 -4.22 1.55
N ARG A 262 28.66 -3.93 2.88
CA ARG A 262 29.84 -4.05 3.75
C ARG A 262 29.97 -5.47 4.31
N TYR A 263 30.16 -6.44 3.41
CA TYR A 263 30.06 -7.87 3.72
C TYR A 263 31.14 -8.37 4.70
N GLU A 264 32.39 -7.96 4.54
CA GLU A 264 33.47 -8.36 5.44
C GLU A 264 33.26 -7.78 6.86
N ASP A 265 32.78 -6.54 6.94
CA ASP A 265 32.43 -5.93 8.23
C ASP A 265 31.27 -6.68 8.91
N ALA A 266 30.29 -7.14 8.14
CA ALA A 266 29.19 -7.97 8.64
C ALA A 266 29.68 -9.29 9.22
N VAL A 267 30.59 -9.98 8.51
CA VAL A 267 31.23 -11.22 9.01
C VAL A 267 32.04 -10.96 10.28
N ALA A 268 32.79 -9.85 10.32
CA ALA A 268 33.57 -9.48 11.48
C ALA A 268 32.70 -9.17 12.71
N ALA A 269 31.62 -8.41 12.52
CA ALA A 269 30.67 -8.09 13.57
C ALA A 269 29.99 -9.36 14.14
N ALA A 270 29.57 -10.27 13.26
CA ALA A 270 28.90 -11.50 13.65
C ALA A 270 29.77 -12.45 14.51
N LYS A 271 31.09 -12.45 14.32
CA LYS A 271 32.02 -13.30 15.10
C LYS A 271 31.97 -13.03 16.61
N SER A 272 31.65 -11.80 17.00
CA SER A 272 31.56 -11.41 18.41
C SER A 272 30.21 -11.72 19.06
N TYR A 273 29.21 -12.13 18.26
CA TYR A 273 27.86 -12.36 18.71
C TYR A 273 27.66 -13.79 19.23
N LYS A 274 27.11 -13.91 20.44
CA LYS A 274 26.76 -15.19 21.08
C LYS A 274 25.31 -15.24 21.56
N GLY A 275 24.48 -14.32 21.06
CA GLY A 275 23.08 -14.23 21.47
C GLY A 275 22.18 -15.24 20.71
N PRO A 276 20.88 -15.26 21.04
CA PRO A 276 19.94 -16.25 20.54
C PRO A 276 19.44 -16.01 19.10
N VAL A 277 19.69 -14.82 18.52
CA VAL A 277 19.20 -14.48 17.18
C VAL A 277 20.10 -15.13 16.13
N ALA A 278 19.52 -15.95 15.26
CA ALA A 278 20.28 -16.57 14.17
C ALA A 278 20.68 -15.54 13.12
N LEU A 279 21.97 -15.52 12.77
CA LEU A 279 22.54 -14.63 11.74
C LEU A 279 22.91 -15.39 10.45
N ASP A 280 22.57 -16.67 10.37
CA ASP A 280 23.03 -17.57 9.31
C ASP A 280 22.57 -17.13 7.92
N LEU A 281 21.36 -16.58 7.77
CA LEU A 281 20.89 -16.06 6.48
C LEU A 281 21.76 -14.88 6.01
N GLU A 282 22.02 -13.91 6.86
CA GLU A 282 22.82 -12.73 6.53
C GLU A 282 24.31 -13.08 6.33
N LEU A 283 24.83 -14.02 7.12
CA LEU A 283 26.17 -14.55 6.94
C LEU A 283 26.30 -15.33 5.62
N GLY A 284 25.28 -16.10 5.23
CA GLY A 284 25.23 -16.77 3.93
C GLY A 284 25.35 -15.78 2.78
N LYS A 285 24.62 -14.67 2.83
CA LYS A 285 24.72 -13.57 1.85
C LYS A 285 26.12 -12.96 1.81
N ALA A 286 26.68 -12.64 2.98
CA ALA A 286 27.99 -12.04 3.10
C ALA A 286 29.10 -12.97 2.56
N TYR A 287 29.08 -14.23 2.94
CA TYR A 287 30.04 -15.23 2.42
C TYR A 287 29.90 -15.45 0.91
N TRP A 288 28.68 -15.47 0.37
CA TRP A 288 28.45 -15.60 -1.05
C TRP A 288 29.08 -14.43 -1.83
N MET A 289 28.85 -13.20 -1.38
CA MET A 289 29.39 -11.99 -2.02
C MET A 289 30.89 -11.84 -1.91
N THR A 290 31.52 -12.45 -0.90
CA THR A 290 32.99 -12.48 -0.73
C THR A 290 33.64 -13.72 -1.40
N GLY A 291 32.89 -14.48 -2.18
CA GLY A 291 33.38 -15.65 -2.94
C GLY A 291 33.59 -16.91 -2.09
N ARG A 292 33.21 -16.89 -0.83
CA ARG A 292 33.40 -17.97 0.16
C ARG A 292 32.23 -18.96 0.08
N LYS A 293 32.16 -19.71 -1.04
CA LYS A 293 31.00 -20.56 -1.37
C LYS A 293 30.71 -21.64 -0.34
N ASP A 294 31.75 -22.31 0.21
CA ASP A 294 31.54 -23.40 1.15
C ASP A 294 30.95 -22.87 2.48
N GLU A 295 31.45 -21.73 2.97
CA GLU A 295 30.89 -21.11 4.17
C GLU A 295 29.49 -20.54 3.91
N ALA A 296 29.23 -20.01 2.70
CA ALA A 296 27.89 -19.60 2.32
C ALA A 296 26.91 -20.77 2.33
N THR A 297 27.28 -21.89 1.73
CA THR A 297 26.47 -23.13 1.74
C THR A 297 26.16 -23.58 3.15
N GLN A 298 27.16 -23.71 4.01
CA GLN A 298 26.97 -24.10 5.41
C GLN A 298 26.09 -23.13 6.20
N ALA A 299 26.23 -21.83 5.96
CA ALA A 299 25.40 -20.82 6.61
C ALA A 299 23.94 -20.92 6.15
N TYR A 300 23.70 -21.09 4.85
CA TYR A 300 22.36 -21.28 4.33
C TYR A 300 21.72 -22.61 4.76
N GLU A 301 22.48 -23.69 4.89
CA GLU A 301 21.98 -24.97 5.45
C GLU A 301 21.48 -24.79 6.89
N ARG A 302 22.23 -24.04 7.71
CA ARG A 302 21.78 -23.69 9.07
C ARG A 302 20.58 -22.76 9.05
N ALA A 303 20.57 -21.75 8.17
CA ALA A 303 19.42 -20.85 8.00
C ALA A 303 18.15 -21.59 7.54
N SER A 304 18.29 -22.59 6.65
CA SER A 304 17.17 -23.42 6.20
C SER A 304 16.54 -24.26 7.30
N SER A 305 17.31 -24.62 8.32
CA SER A 305 16.78 -25.31 9.50
C SER A 305 15.91 -24.40 10.38
N ALA A 306 16.12 -23.08 10.31
CA ALA A 306 15.26 -22.07 10.91
C ALA A 306 14.10 -21.78 9.94
N LEU A 307 12.92 -22.32 10.22
CA LEU A 307 11.74 -22.28 9.36
C LEU A 307 11.39 -20.89 8.81
N ILE A 308 11.72 -19.82 9.54
CA ILE A 308 11.46 -18.41 9.12
C ILE A 308 12.19 -18.05 7.83
N HIS A 309 13.41 -18.57 7.62
CA HIS A 309 14.26 -18.23 6.48
C HIS A 309 14.40 -19.35 5.47
N LYS A 310 13.56 -20.37 5.60
CA LYS A 310 13.67 -21.59 4.80
C LYS A 310 13.58 -21.31 3.32
N LEU A 311 12.63 -20.51 2.88
CA LEU A 311 12.43 -20.20 1.45
C LEU A 311 13.68 -19.52 0.86
N SER A 312 14.14 -18.42 1.44
CA SER A 312 15.31 -17.68 0.95
C SER A 312 16.58 -18.51 1.00
N ALA A 313 16.79 -19.28 2.07
CA ALA A 313 17.96 -20.14 2.22
C ALA A 313 17.97 -21.29 1.18
N GLU A 314 16.84 -21.95 0.96
CA GLU A 314 16.74 -23.04 0.00
C GLU A 314 16.90 -22.54 -1.46
N VAL A 315 16.32 -21.38 -1.80
CA VAL A 315 16.53 -20.77 -3.12
C VAL A 315 18.01 -20.36 -3.31
N ALA A 316 18.65 -19.83 -2.27
CA ALA A 316 20.09 -19.53 -2.31
C ALA A 316 20.94 -20.80 -2.49
N LEU A 317 20.66 -21.85 -1.76
CA LEU A 317 21.32 -23.16 -1.91
C LEU A 317 21.13 -23.74 -3.32
N ALA A 318 19.91 -23.69 -3.84
CA ALA A 318 19.62 -24.11 -5.21
C ALA A 318 20.44 -23.31 -6.25
N ALA A 319 20.59 -22.02 -6.07
CA ALA A 319 21.37 -21.16 -6.97
C ALA A 319 22.89 -21.41 -6.86
N ILE A 320 23.40 -21.73 -5.66
CA ILE A 320 24.83 -22.03 -5.42
C ILE A 320 25.22 -23.42 -5.92
N THR A 321 24.40 -24.42 -5.59
CA THR A 321 24.72 -25.85 -5.79
C THR A 321 24.21 -26.41 -7.11
N GLY A 322 23.11 -25.83 -7.64
CA GLY A 322 22.38 -26.38 -8.80
C GLY A 322 21.52 -27.60 -8.45
N ASP A 323 21.46 -28.01 -7.18
CA ASP A 323 20.69 -29.20 -6.77
C ASP A 323 19.17 -28.90 -6.71
N ILE A 324 18.40 -29.67 -7.48
CA ILE A 324 16.94 -29.55 -7.58
C ILE A 324 16.23 -29.77 -6.24
N LYS A 325 16.83 -30.56 -5.34
CA LYS A 325 16.24 -30.82 -4.01
C LYS A 325 16.01 -29.55 -3.20
N HIS A 326 16.87 -28.56 -3.37
CA HIS A 326 16.68 -27.26 -2.71
C HIS A 326 15.47 -26.50 -3.26
N TRP A 327 15.19 -26.61 -4.56
CA TRP A 327 13.96 -26.05 -5.14
C TRP A 327 12.71 -26.77 -4.63
N GLU A 328 12.76 -28.09 -4.47
CA GLU A 328 11.65 -28.85 -3.87
C GLU A 328 11.41 -28.46 -2.41
N GLN A 329 12.49 -28.21 -1.64
CA GLN A 329 12.39 -27.72 -0.26
C GLN A 329 11.86 -26.29 -0.19
N ALA A 330 12.31 -25.41 -1.09
CA ALA A 330 11.77 -24.05 -1.23
C ALA A 330 10.27 -24.04 -1.57
N TYR A 331 9.85 -24.95 -2.46
CA TYR A 331 8.45 -25.15 -2.80
C TYR A 331 7.58 -25.51 -1.58
N ARG A 332 8.12 -26.27 -0.66
CA ARG A 332 7.45 -26.74 0.57
C ARG A 332 7.65 -25.80 1.76
N ALA A 333 8.28 -24.64 1.56
CA ALA A 333 8.44 -23.66 2.63
C ALA A 333 7.06 -23.13 3.07
N GLU A 334 6.81 -23.16 4.37
CA GLU A 334 5.54 -22.73 4.96
C GLU A 334 5.32 -21.22 4.83
N ARG A 335 6.41 -20.45 4.82
CA ARG A 335 6.38 -19.00 4.74
C ARG A 335 6.90 -18.51 3.39
N ILE A 336 6.14 -17.59 2.79
CA ILE A 336 6.57 -16.85 1.58
C ILE A 336 7.22 -15.55 2.01
N GLU A 337 8.49 -15.38 1.66
CA GLU A 337 9.23 -14.13 1.89
C GLU A 337 9.85 -13.62 0.59
N GLN A 338 9.99 -12.30 0.48
CA GLN A 338 10.66 -11.65 -0.65
C GLN A 338 12.10 -11.31 -0.26
N ASP A 339 13.07 -11.93 -0.91
CA ASP A 339 14.49 -11.62 -0.74
C ASP A 339 15.10 -11.21 -2.09
N TYR A 340 15.19 -9.90 -2.31
CA TYR A 340 15.72 -9.33 -3.56
C TYR A 340 17.21 -9.65 -3.76
N PHE A 341 17.95 -9.91 -2.70
CA PHE A 341 19.34 -10.35 -2.83
C PHE A 341 19.42 -11.73 -3.48
N VAL A 342 18.62 -12.67 -3.00
CA VAL A 342 18.55 -14.03 -3.55
C VAL A 342 17.97 -14.00 -4.97
N LEU A 343 16.93 -13.18 -5.20
CA LEU A 343 16.36 -12.99 -6.55
C LEU A 343 17.41 -12.55 -7.56
N ALA A 344 18.27 -11.59 -7.21
CA ALA A 344 19.34 -11.09 -8.08
C ALA A 344 20.28 -12.21 -8.54
N ARG A 345 20.55 -13.20 -7.68
CA ARG A 345 21.45 -14.32 -8.01
C ARG A 345 20.84 -15.34 -8.99
N LEU A 346 19.55 -15.27 -9.27
CA LEU A 346 18.89 -16.17 -10.23
C LEU A 346 19.07 -15.72 -11.70
N GLU A 347 19.45 -14.47 -11.95
CA GLU A 347 19.56 -13.94 -13.31
C GLU A 347 20.50 -14.78 -14.20
N ASP A 348 21.65 -15.18 -13.67
CA ASP A 348 22.63 -16.00 -14.39
C ASP A 348 22.35 -17.50 -14.37
N ALA A 349 21.60 -17.96 -13.37
CA ALA A 349 21.31 -19.38 -13.16
C ALA A 349 20.16 -19.89 -14.05
N LEU A 350 19.10 -19.08 -14.23
CA LEU A 350 17.88 -19.46 -14.94
C LEU A 350 18.09 -19.93 -16.39
N PRO A 351 18.92 -19.27 -17.24
CA PRO A 351 19.10 -19.69 -18.64
C PRO A 351 19.72 -21.08 -18.81
N LYS A 352 20.47 -21.55 -17.82
CA LYS A 352 21.19 -22.83 -17.82
C LYS A 352 20.43 -23.96 -17.13
N ALA A 353 19.31 -23.67 -16.51
CA ALA A 353 18.55 -24.61 -15.70
C ALA A 353 17.68 -25.55 -16.57
N SER A 354 17.33 -26.72 -16.03
CA SER A 354 16.35 -27.64 -16.63
C SER A 354 14.94 -27.02 -16.62
N SER A 355 14.00 -27.54 -17.43
CA SER A 355 12.60 -27.08 -17.42
C SER A 355 11.95 -27.22 -16.06
N LEU A 356 12.22 -28.32 -15.33
CA LEU A 356 11.71 -28.50 -13.99
C LEU A 356 12.28 -27.46 -13.01
N THR A 357 13.57 -27.20 -13.04
CA THR A 357 14.21 -26.15 -12.24
C THR A 357 13.64 -24.79 -12.57
N ARG A 358 13.48 -24.43 -13.85
CA ARG A 358 12.86 -23.16 -14.27
C ARG A 358 11.41 -23.06 -13.82
N THR A 359 10.66 -24.15 -13.78
CA THR A 359 9.29 -24.20 -13.25
C THR A 359 9.24 -23.67 -11.83
N PHE A 360 10.09 -24.19 -10.94
CA PHE A 360 10.15 -23.73 -9.55
C PHE A 360 10.68 -22.30 -9.44
N ALA A 361 11.73 -21.97 -10.16
CA ALA A 361 12.34 -20.65 -10.11
C ALA A 361 11.39 -19.55 -10.61
N TYR A 362 10.69 -19.73 -11.73
CA TYR A 362 9.71 -18.75 -12.20
C TYR A 362 8.50 -18.64 -11.29
N ARG A 363 8.11 -19.71 -10.61
CA ARG A 363 7.09 -19.62 -9.55
C ARG A 363 7.56 -18.73 -8.39
N TYR A 364 8.84 -18.85 -7.98
CA TYR A 364 9.44 -17.96 -6.98
C TYR A 364 9.49 -16.51 -7.48
N VAL A 365 9.96 -16.28 -8.71
CA VAL A 365 9.98 -14.93 -9.31
C VAL A 365 8.57 -14.34 -9.43
N GLY A 366 7.56 -15.17 -9.65
CA GLY A 366 6.15 -14.76 -9.67
C GLY A 366 5.63 -14.13 -8.37
N ILE A 367 6.31 -14.32 -7.24
CA ILE A 367 6.03 -13.63 -5.98
C ILE A 367 6.31 -12.12 -6.09
N TYR A 368 7.25 -11.73 -6.95
CA TYR A 368 7.67 -10.35 -7.16
C TYR A 368 6.94 -9.67 -8.33
N ASP A 369 6.73 -10.40 -9.41
CA ASP A 369 5.91 -9.94 -10.55
C ASP A 369 5.05 -11.11 -11.06
N PRO A 370 3.70 -11.01 -10.92
CA PRO A 370 2.78 -12.08 -11.30
C PRO A 370 2.88 -12.52 -12.78
N SER A 371 3.46 -11.72 -13.69
CA SER A 371 3.63 -12.10 -15.09
C SER A 371 4.48 -13.36 -15.27
N PHE A 372 5.42 -13.61 -14.34
CA PHE A 372 6.27 -14.80 -14.37
C PHE A 372 5.55 -16.12 -14.06
N TYR A 373 4.32 -16.06 -13.53
CA TYR A 373 3.49 -17.29 -13.45
C TYR A 373 3.16 -17.86 -14.83
N ASN A 374 3.10 -17.03 -15.89
CA ASN A 374 3.00 -17.55 -17.27
C ASN A 374 4.24 -18.37 -17.64
N ASN A 375 5.44 -17.88 -17.33
CA ASN A 375 6.68 -18.59 -17.57
C ASN A 375 6.74 -19.90 -16.77
N ALA A 376 6.34 -19.87 -15.49
CA ALA A 376 6.26 -21.06 -14.66
C ALA A 376 5.31 -22.12 -15.27
N ALA A 377 4.13 -21.70 -15.74
CA ALA A 377 3.17 -22.60 -16.39
C ALA A 377 3.72 -23.18 -17.70
N GLN A 378 4.36 -22.35 -18.53
CA GLN A 378 4.95 -22.81 -19.79
C GLN A 378 6.06 -23.84 -19.60
N GLU A 379 6.98 -23.60 -18.64
CA GLU A 379 8.03 -24.57 -18.33
C GLU A 379 7.46 -25.86 -17.73
N ALA A 380 6.45 -25.74 -16.87
CA ALA A 380 5.77 -26.90 -16.30
C ALA A 380 5.03 -27.75 -17.37
N LEU A 381 4.45 -27.10 -18.38
CA LEU A 381 3.85 -27.82 -19.53
C LEU A 381 4.90 -28.63 -20.29
N LYS A 382 6.12 -28.08 -20.50
CA LYS A 382 7.22 -28.85 -21.12
C LYS A 382 7.61 -30.08 -20.29
N VAL A 383 7.58 -29.93 -18.95
CA VAL A 383 7.83 -31.08 -18.06
C VAL A 383 6.71 -32.13 -18.23
N LEU A 384 5.44 -31.71 -18.37
CA LEU A 384 4.34 -32.65 -18.60
C LEU A 384 4.34 -33.30 -19.98
N ASP A 385 4.93 -32.67 -20.99
CA ASP A 385 5.13 -33.29 -22.32
C ASP A 385 6.10 -34.48 -22.22
N GLU A 386 7.10 -34.41 -21.31
CA GLU A 386 8.07 -35.49 -21.07
C GLU A 386 7.56 -36.50 -20.03
N ASP A 387 6.93 -36.01 -18.94
CA ASP A 387 6.35 -36.81 -17.86
C ASP A 387 4.92 -36.32 -17.53
N PRO A 388 3.88 -36.84 -18.20
CA PRO A 388 2.49 -36.42 -18.00
C PRO A 388 1.94 -36.63 -16.58
N LYS A 389 2.67 -37.33 -15.75
CA LYS A 389 2.29 -37.61 -14.35
C LYS A 389 3.11 -36.81 -13.34
N ASN A 390 3.98 -35.91 -13.79
CA ASN A 390 4.81 -35.15 -12.87
C ASN A 390 3.96 -34.32 -11.89
N PHE A 391 4.02 -34.69 -10.61
CA PHE A 391 3.20 -34.04 -9.57
C PHE A 391 3.50 -32.57 -9.40
N ASP A 392 4.79 -32.22 -9.32
CA ASP A 392 5.22 -30.84 -9.07
C ASP A 392 4.85 -29.91 -10.22
N ALA A 393 4.94 -30.41 -11.46
CA ALA A 393 4.50 -29.66 -12.64
C ALA A 393 2.97 -29.42 -12.62
N LEU A 394 2.16 -30.45 -12.31
CA LEU A 394 0.71 -30.32 -12.20
C LEU A 394 0.32 -29.30 -11.13
N MET A 395 0.93 -29.35 -9.94
CA MET A 395 0.65 -28.43 -8.84
C MET A 395 1.12 -27.02 -9.16
N THR A 396 2.25 -26.87 -9.86
CA THR A 396 2.76 -25.56 -10.24
C THR A 396 1.89 -24.88 -11.31
N ILE A 397 1.42 -25.63 -12.32
CA ILE A 397 0.47 -25.08 -13.32
C ILE A 397 -0.81 -24.62 -12.64
N GLY A 398 -1.36 -25.45 -11.74
CA GLY A 398 -2.55 -25.08 -10.98
C GLY A 398 -2.34 -23.78 -10.18
N THR A 399 -1.20 -23.65 -9.49
CA THR A 399 -0.86 -22.43 -8.75
C THR A 399 -0.69 -21.23 -9.70
N ALA A 400 0.04 -21.41 -10.79
CA ALA A 400 0.29 -20.34 -11.75
C ALA A 400 -1.02 -19.81 -12.36
N TYR A 401 -1.90 -20.70 -12.80
CA TYR A 401 -3.20 -20.31 -13.35
C TYR A 401 -4.12 -19.66 -12.31
N GLN A 402 -4.10 -20.12 -11.07
CA GLN A 402 -4.81 -19.46 -9.97
C GLN A 402 -4.33 -18.03 -9.78
N ARG A 403 -3.02 -17.81 -9.75
CA ARG A 403 -2.42 -16.46 -9.60
C ARG A 403 -2.67 -15.55 -10.79
N LEU A 404 -2.93 -16.12 -11.95
CA LEU A 404 -3.31 -15.41 -13.19
C LEU A 404 -4.83 -15.21 -13.32
N GLY A 405 -5.63 -15.62 -12.33
CA GLY A 405 -7.10 -15.53 -12.35
C GLY A 405 -7.79 -16.56 -13.24
N ARG A 406 -7.06 -17.53 -13.79
CA ARG A 406 -7.57 -18.60 -14.66
C ARG A 406 -8.04 -19.80 -13.82
N ILE A 407 -9.10 -19.56 -13.03
CA ILE A 407 -9.54 -20.52 -11.99
C ILE A 407 -9.95 -21.88 -12.56
N GLU A 408 -10.68 -21.91 -13.68
CA GLU A 408 -11.15 -23.16 -14.32
C GLU A 408 -9.96 -23.99 -14.84
N ASP A 409 -8.96 -23.37 -15.45
CA ASP A 409 -7.76 -24.06 -15.90
C ASP A 409 -6.95 -24.59 -14.73
N ALA A 410 -6.82 -23.79 -13.65
CA ALA A 410 -6.17 -24.24 -12.42
C ALA A 410 -6.85 -25.47 -11.84
N MET A 411 -8.19 -25.47 -11.77
CA MET A 411 -8.97 -26.61 -11.26
C MET A 411 -8.71 -27.89 -12.07
N ARG A 412 -8.65 -27.80 -13.40
CA ARG A 412 -8.38 -28.95 -14.27
C ARG A 412 -7.07 -29.68 -13.90
N TYR A 413 -5.96 -28.92 -13.78
CA TYR A 413 -4.66 -29.53 -13.48
C TYR A 413 -4.59 -30.05 -12.05
N ILE A 414 -5.19 -29.36 -11.09
CA ILE A 414 -5.24 -29.83 -9.71
C ILE A 414 -6.13 -31.08 -9.57
N GLN A 415 -7.26 -31.16 -10.30
CA GLN A 415 -8.10 -32.36 -10.34
C GLN A 415 -7.34 -33.54 -10.93
N LEU A 416 -6.58 -33.35 -12.00
CA LEU A 416 -5.74 -34.41 -12.56
C LEU A 416 -4.68 -34.86 -11.52
N GLY A 417 -4.06 -33.94 -10.80
CA GLY A 417 -3.14 -34.27 -9.71
C GLY A 417 -3.81 -35.08 -8.60
N ARG A 418 -5.04 -34.71 -8.18
CA ARG A 418 -5.84 -35.46 -7.21
C ARG A 418 -6.11 -36.88 -7.69
N ASP A 419 -6.48 -37.03 -8.95
CA ASP A 419 -6.88 -38.35 -9.50
C ASP A 419 -5.66 -39.29 -9.66
N LEU A 420 -4.49 -38.72 -10.01
CA LEU A 420 -3.23 -39.46 -10.08
C LEU A 420 -2.62 -39.75 -8.69
N TYR A 421 -2.82 -38.84 -7.74
CA TYR A 421 -2.22 -38.92 -6.40
C TYR A 421 -3.27 -38.80 -5.27
N PRO A 422 -4.24 -39.73 -5.19
CA PRO A 422 -5.38 -39.63 -4.28
C PRO A 422 -5.02 -39.73 -2.80
N LYS A 423 -3.79 -40.13 -2.47
CA LYS A 423 -3.28 -40.25 -1.09
C LYS A 423 -2.46 -39.02 -0.65
N THR A 424 -2.43 -37.94 -1.44
CA THR A 424 -1.69 -36.72 -1.16
C THR A 424 -2.68 -35.61 -0.81
N GLY A 425 -2.48 -34.92 0.32
CA GLY A 425 -3.39 -33.86 0.80
C GLY A 425 -3.39 -32.58 -0.02
N GLU A 426 -2.26 -32.26 -0.68
CA GLU A 426 -2.07 -30.98 -1.38
C GLU A 426 -3.13 -30.70 -2.46
N PRO A 427 -3.48 -31.60 -3.39
CA PRO A 427 -4.52 -31.33 -4.39
C PRO A 427 -5.88 -31.01 -3.76
N PHE A 428 -6.23 -31.66 -2.65
CA PHE A 428 -7.50 -31.39 -1.95
C PHE A 428 -7.50 -29.99 -1.33
N SER A 429 -6.42 -29.60 -0.63
CA SER A 429 -6.30 -28.26 -0.06
C SER A 429 -6.33 -27.17 -1.14
N ARG A 430 -5.68 -27.38 -2.29
CA ARG A 430 -5.70 -26.44 -3.42
C ARG A 430 -7.06 -26.36 -4.08
N LEU A 431 -7.77 -27.47 -4.26
CA LEU A 431 -9.14 -27.47 -4.78
C LEU A 431 -10.08 -26.71 -3.85
N ALA A 432 -9.94 -26.85 -2.54
CA ALA A 432 -10.70 -26.06 -1.57
C ALA A 432 -10.46 -24.56 -1.77
N SER A 433 -9.21 -24.13 -1.87
CA SER A 433 -8.85 -22.72 -2.12
C SER A 433 -9.38 -22.20 -3.46
N LEU A 434 -9.33 -23.01 -4.52
CA LEU A 434 -9.89 -22.67 -5.83
C LEU A 434 -11.42 -22.57 -5.80
N THR A 435 -12.10 -23.49 -5.06
CA THR A 435 -13.56 -23.46 -4.88
C THR A 435 -13.99 -22.18 -4.17
N LEU A 436 -13.23 -21.71 -3.17
CA LEU A 436 -13.48 -20.41 -2.51
C LEU A 436 -13.33 -19.20 -3.45
N ALA A 437 -12.46 -19.30 -4.45
CA ALA A 437 -12.24 -18.25 -5.44
C ALA A 437 -13.31 -18.20 -6.56
N THR A 438 -14.26 -19.12 -6.58
CA THR A 438 -15.37 -19.11 -7.54
C THR A 438 -16.42 -18.06 -7.16
N PRO A 439 -17.21 -17.53 -8.13
CA PRO A 439 -18.26 -16.55 -7.86
C PRO A 439 -19.36 -17.03 -6.89
N LYS A 440 -19.53 -18.33 -6.77
CA LYS A 440 -20.50 -19.00 -5.85
C LYS A 440 -19.79 -20.12 -5.12
N PRO A 441 -19.03 -19.82 -4.07
CA PRO A 441 -18.37 -20.85 -3.27
C PRO A 441 -19.39 -21.84 -2.69
N ALA A 442 -19.03 -23.12 -2.65
CA ALA A 442 -19.81 -24.18 -2.01
C ALA A 442 -19.16 -24.53 -0.65
N PRO A 443 -19.59 -23.95 0.49
CA PRO A 443 -18.92 -24.11 1.78
C PRO A 443 -18.77 -25.57 2.22
N ASP A 444 -19.80 -26.39 2.02
CA ASP A 444 -19.76 -27.82 2.38
C ASP A 444 -18.69 -28.56 1.59
N MET A 445 -18.55 -28.26 0.30
CA MET A 445 -17.51 -28.86 -0.55
C MET A 445 -16.11 -28.43 -0.12
N VAL A 446 -15.93 -27.15 0.21
CA VAL A 446 -14.66 -26.62 0.74
C VAL A 446 -14.29 -27.33 2.03
N LEU A 447 -15.25 -27.47 2.95
CA LEU A 447 -15.05 -28.16 4.22
C LEU A 447 -14.64 -29.63 4.01
N GLN A 448 -15.36 -30.37 3.16
CA GLN A 448 -15.06 -31.75 2.85
C GLN A 448 -13.65 -31.95 2.24
N LEU A 449 -13.26 -31.03 1.34
CA LEU A 449 -11.92 -31.06 0.74
C LEU A 449 -10.84 -30.79 1.78
N MET A 450 -11.04 -29.82 2.67
CA MET A 450 -10.07 -29.48 3.73
C MET A 450 -9.98 -30.60 4.78
N GLU A 451 -11.11 -31.21 5.22
CA GLU A 451 -11.12 -32.35 6.12
C GLU A 451 -10.36 -33.54 5.50
N THR A 452 -10.52 -33.76 4.17
CA THR A 452 -9.79 -34.80 3.45
C THR A 452 -8.29 -34.52 3.44
N ALA A 453 -7.87 -33.25 3.15
CA ALA A 453 -6.47 -32.89 3.17
C ALA A 453 -5.82 -33.13 4.54
N VAL A 454 -6.49 -32.72 5.63
CA VAL A 454 -6.02 -32.96 7.01
C VAL A 454 -6.04 -34.44 7.38
N LYS A 455 -6.99 -35.21 6.89
CA LYS A 455 -7.02 -36.68 7.12
C LYS A 455 -5.82 -37.37 6.47
N LEU A 456 -5.40 -36.91 5.28
CA LEU A 456 -4.25 -37.47 4.55
C LEU A 456 -2.91 -37.05 5.14
N ASP A 457 -2.82 -35.83 5.68
CA ASP A 457 -1.65 -35.33 6.39
C ASP A 457 -2.07 -34.59 7.68
N PRO A 458 -2.23 -35.33 8.80
CA PRO A 458 -2.80 -34.78 10.04
C PRO A 458 -1.94 -33.74 10.77
N ASN A 459 -0.67 -33.67 10.43
CA ASN A 459 0.30 -32.75 11.07
C ASN A 459 0.74 -31.62 10.17
N ASN A 460 0.12 -31.45 9.01
CA ASN A 460 0.41 -30.31 8.13
C ASN A 460 -0.23 -29.04 8.70
N ALA A 461 0.61 -28.14 9.20
CA ALA A 461 0.15 -26.92 9.86
C ALA A 461 -0.67 -26.02 8.92
N GLY A 462 -0.29 -25.94 7.65
CA GLY A 462 -1.02 -25.16 6.63
C GLY A 462 -2.42 -25.72 6.37
N TYR A 463 -2.57 -27.06 6.28
CA TYR A 463 -3.90 -27.65 6.10
C TYR A 463 -4.76 -27.48 7.34
N LEU A 464 -4.17 -27.64 8.53
CA LEU A 464 -4.84 -27.40 9.81
C LEU A 464 -5.30 -25.95 9.92
N TYR A 465 -4.43 -24.98 9.60
CA TYR A 465 -4.80 -23.56 9.58
C TYR A 465 -5.98 -23.30 8.63
N ASN A 466 -5.89 -23.76 7.39
CA ASN A 466 -6.94 -23.57 6.39
C ASN A 466 -8.27 -24.22 6.80
N LEU A 467 -8.21 -25.40 7.42
CA LEU A 467 -9.41 -26.08 7.96
C LEU A 467 -10.01 -25.26 9.13
N GLY A 468 -9.16 -24.77 10.05
CA GLY A 468 -9.58 -23.91 11.15
C GLY A 468 -10.27 -22.64 10.65
N TRP A 469 -9.68 -21.99 9.65
CA TRP A 469 -10.28 -20.83 8.99
C TRP A 469 -11.62 -21.17 8.32
N THR A 470 -11.71 -22.32 7.66
CA THR A 470 -12.97 -22.77 7.03
C THR A 470 -14.06 -23.00 8.07
N TYR A 471 -13.74 -23.65 9.21
CA TYR A 471 -14.69 -23.80 10.31
C TYR A 471 -15.15 -22.47 10.89
N ASP A 472 -14.24 -21.49 11.03
CA ASP A 472 -14.56 -20.16 11.53
C ASP A 472 -15.52 -19.42 10.59
N GLN A 473 -15.28 -19.46 9.28
CA GLN A 473 -16.15 -18.85 8.26
C GLN A 473 -17.57 -19.43 8.23
N VAL A 474 -17.74 -20.71 8.59
CA VAL A 474 -19.07 -21.35 8.68
C VAL A 474 -19.66 -21.30 10.11
N GLY A 475 -19.05 -20.50 11.01
CA GLY A 475 -19.51 -20.28 12.36
C GLY A 475 -19.30 -21.44 13.34
N GLN A 476 -18.47 -22.44 12.97
CA GLN A 476 -18.13 -23.57 13.84
C GLN A 476 -16.92 -23.26 14.72
N THR A 477 -17.03 -22.18 15.52
CA THR A 477 -15.92 -21.60 16.28
C THR A 477 -15.22 -22.59 17.23
N ALA A 478 -15.97 -23.51 17.84
CA ALA A 478 -15.37 -24.52 18.72
C ALA A 478 -14.43 -25.47 17.98
N ARG A 479 -14.81 -25.92 16.76
CA ARG A 479 -13.95 -26.74 15.91
C ARG A 479 -12.76 -25.94 15.37
N ALA A 480 -13.00 -24.68 14.98
CA ALA A 480 -11.93 -23.78 14.57
C ALA A 480 -10.86 -23.64 15.65
N THR A 481 -11.27 -23.42 16.90
CA THR A 481 -10.38 -23.35 18.07
C THR A 481 -9.50 -24.59 18.21
N GLU A 482 -10.11 -25.78 18.18
CA GLU A 482 -9.38 -27.07 18.30
C GLU A 482 -8.33 -27.22 17.19
N VAL A 483 -8.74 -26.93 15.96
CA VAL A 483 -7.87 -27.11 14.78
C VAL A 483 -6.75 -26.07 14.73
N TYR A 484 -7.00 -24.82 15.12
CA TYR A 484 -5.94 -23.81 15.27
C TYR A 484 -4.92 -24.19 16.33
N GLN A 485 -5.35 -24.72 17.48
CA GLN A 485 -4.43 -25.24 18.50
C GLN A 485 -3.55 -26.36 17.96
N ARG A 486 -4.12 -27.26 17.15
CA ARG A 486 -3.35 -28.32 16.47
C ARG A 486 -2.37 -27.75 15.47
N ALA A 487 -2.76 -26.71 14.68
CA ALA A 487 -1.87 -26.03 13.74
C ALA A 487 -0.65 -25.41 14.45
N ILE A 488 -0.87 -24.70 15.55
CA ILE A 488 0.19 -24.08 16.37
C ILE A 488 1.12 -25.15 16.96
N LYS A 489 0.56 -26.28 17.39
CA LYS A 489 1.36 -27.41 17.89
C LYS A 489 2.17 -28.10 16.78
N ALA A 490 1.62 -28.21 15.58
CA ALA A 490 2.29 -28.80 14.42
C ALA A 490 3.44 -27.90 13.91
N SER A 491 3.23 -26.58 13.87
CA SER A 491 4.28 -25.61 13.55
C SER A 491 4.16 -24.37 14.42
N PRO A 492 5.17 -24.02 15.21
CA PRO A 492 5.22 -22.80 16.00
C PRO A 492 5.37 -21.52 15.14
N LEU A 493 5.44 -21.67 13.81
CA LEU A 493 5.47 -20.56 12.86
C LEU A 493 4.10 -20.19 12.28
N THR A 494 3.05 -20.91 12.63
CA THR A 494 1.68 -20.65 12.16
C THR A 494 1.11 -19.44 12.90
N PHE A 495 1.72 -18.25 12.68
CA PHE A 495 1.28 -17.02 13.34
C PHE A 495 -0.14 -16.65 12.94
N GLU A 496 -0.60 -17.01 11.73
CA GLU A 496 -1.98 -16.80 11.29
C GLU A 496 -2.97 -17.57 12.17
N ALA A 497 -2.64 -18.80 12.56
CA ALA A 497 -3.47 -19.57 13.50
C ALA A 497 -3.45 -18.95 14.90
N MET A 498 -2.29 -18.44 15.36
CA MET A 498 -2.19 -17.73 16.63
C MET A 498 -3.07 -16.47 16.63
N ASN A 499 -2.99 -15.67 15.55
CA ASN A 499 -3.79 -14.47 15.38
C ASN A 499 -5.30 -14.77 15.40
N ASN A 500 -5.74 -15.73 14.58
CA ASN A 500 -7.16 -16.06 14.49
C ASN A 500 -7.69 -16.65 15.81
N LEU A 501 -6.89 -17.48 16.48
CA LEU A 501 -7.24 -18.02 17.79
C LEU A 501 -7.29 -16.91 18.85
N ALA A 502 -6.36 -15.95 18.83
CA ALA A 502 -6.37 -14.80 19.72
C ALA A 502 -7.61 -13.91 19.48
N LEU A 503 -8.02 -13.71 18.22
CA LEU A 503 -9.26 -13.00 17.88
C LEU A 503 -10.50 -13.73 18.43
N ILE A 504 -10.56 -15.05 18.31
CA ILE A 504 -11.64 -15.87 18.88
C ILE A 504 -11.68 -15.67 20.40
N TYR A 505 -10.56 -15.80 21.11
CA TYR A 505 -10.51 -15.60 22.56
C TYR A 505 -10.84 -14.17 22.97
N THR A 506 -10.39 -13.18 22.22
CA THR A 506 -10.72 -11.77 22.47
C THR A 506 -12.22 -11.53 22.32
N SER A 507 -12.84 -12.11 21.30
CA SER A 507 -14.29 -12.00 21.06
C SER A 507 -15.12 -12.73 22.10
N ALA A 508 -14.57 -13.81 22.66
CA ALA A 508 -15.17 -14.58 23.76
C ALA A 508 -14.95 -13.93 25.16
N GLY A 509 -14.28 -12.79 25.26
CA GLY A 509 -13.96 -12.14 26.53
C GLY A 509 -12.92 -12.90 27.37
N GLN A 510 -12.00 -13.59 26.73
CA GLN A 510 -10.94 -14.39 27.36
C GLN A 510 -9.55 -13.79 27.12
N PRO A 511 -9.24 -12.59 27.68
CA PRO A 511 -7.99 -11.87 27.41
C PRO A 511 -6.74 -12.62 27.85
N ASP A 512 -6.83 -13.39 28.92
CA ASP A 512 -5.68 -14.18 29.45
C ASP A 512 -5.20 -15.27 28.49
N GLN A 513 -6.07 -15.73 27.59
CA GLN A 513 -5.73 -16.71 26.55
C GLN A 513 -5.28 -16.04 25.25
N ALA A 514 -5.80 -14.84 24.94
CA ALA A 514 -5.49 -14.11 23.73
C ALA A 514 -4.07 -13.50 23.76
N LEU A 515 -3.70 -12.82 24.85
CA LEU A 515 -2.45 -12.06 24.93
C LEU A 515 -1.19 -12.93 24.72
N PRO A 516 -1.03 -14.11 25.35
CA PRO A 516 0.13 -14.96 25.10
C PRO A 516 0.30 -15.39 23.65
N LEU A 517 -0.82 -15.59 22.92
CA LEU A 517 -0.79 -15.94 21.50
C LEU A 517 -0.32 -14.78 20.64
N LEU A 518 -0.79 -13.55 20.91
CA LEU A 518 -0.34 -12.34 20.21
C LEU A 518 1.14 -12.09 20.47
N ASP A 519 1.61 -12.23 21.71
CA ASP A 519 3.02 -12.11 22.04
C ASP A 519 3.88 -13.17 21.34
N GLN A 520 3.36 -14.40 21.23
CA GLN A 520 4.04 -15.47 20.51
C GLN A 520 4.07 -15.16 19.01
N ALA A 521 2.98 -14.69 18.41
CA ALA A 521 2.92 -14.30 17.02
C ALA A 521 3.90 -13.18 16.69
N ILE A 522 4.02 -12.14 17.55
CA ILE A 522 5.01 -11.06 17.41
C ILE A 522 6.44 -11.62 17.46
N ARG A 523 6.76 -12.52 18.41
CA ARG A 523 8.09 -13.15 18.47
C ARG A 523 8.39 -14.01 17.26
N THR A 524 7.37 -14.65 16.70
CA THR A 524 7.50 -15.53 15.52
C THR A 524 7.73 -14.72 14.25
N ASP A 525 7.06 -13.59 14.08
CA ASP A 525 7.19 -12.73 12.92
C ASP A 525 7.19 -11.23 13.29
N PRO A 526 8.31 -10.72 13.80
CA PRO A 526 8.42 -9.33 14.29
C PRO A 526 8.39 -8.27 13.18
N GLU A 527 8.42 -8.66 11.91
CA GLU A 527 8.29 -7.78 10.75
C GLU A 527 6.92 -7.89 10.07
N ASN A 528 5.97 -8.59 10.67
CA ASN A 528 4.62 -8.73 10.15
C ASN A 528 3.68 -7.67 10.74
N GLU A 529 3.26 -6.74 9.91
CA GLU A 529 2.32 -5.68 10.27
C GLU A 529 1.03 -6.21 10.91
N ALA A 530 0.43 -7.28 10.31
CA ALA A 530 -0.87 -7.78 10.73
C ALA A 530 -0.89 -8.25 12.19
N VAL A 531 0.23 -8.77 12.69
CA VAL A 531 0.35 -9.20 14.09
C VAL A 531 0.25 -8.01 15.05
N TYR A 532 0.88 -6.90 14.69
CA TYR A 532 0.82 -5.67 15.49
C TYR A 532 -0.56 -5.00 15.41
N VAL A 533 -1.20 -5.02 14.24
CA VAL A 533 -2.59 -4.55 14.08
C VAL A 533 -3.53 -5.35 14.97
N ASN A 534 -3.39 -6.68 15.04
CA ASN A 534 -4.23 -7.52 15.89
C ASN A 534 -3.98 -7.31 17.38
N ALA A 535 -2.71 -7.11 17.78
CA ALA A 535 -2.37 -6.73 19.15
C ALA A 535 -2.96 -5.35 19.50
N ALA A 536 -2.88 -4.38 18.58
CA ALA A 536 -3.48 -3.06 18.76
C ALA A 536 -5.01 -3.16 18.92
N ASN A 537 -5.68 -3.94 18.07
CA ASN A 537 -7.13 -4.20 18.15
C ASN A 537 -7.53 -4.84 19.49
N TYR A 538 -6.72 -5.76 19.99
CA TYR A 538 -6.92 -6.36 21.31
C TYR A 538 -6.93 -5.28 22.41
N TYR A 539 -5.90 -4.41 22.48
CA TYR A 539 -5.84 -3.35 23.48
C TYR A 539 -6.91 -2.27 23.29
N ALA A 540 -7.27 -1.96 22.04
CA ALA A 540 -8.37 -1.03 21.72
C ALA A 540 -9.71 -1.53 22.28
N ARG A 541 -10.02 -2.82 22.18
CA ARG A 541 -11.23 -3.42 22.78
C ARG A 541 -11.24 -3.34 24.31
N GLN A 542 -10.05 -3.40 24.95
CA GLN A 542 -9.89 -3.19 26.39
C GLN A 542 -9.91 -1.70 26.79
N ARG A 543 -10.04 -0.78 25.82
CA ARG A 543 -9.93 0.67 25.98
C ARG A 543 -8.56 1.13 26.52
N ASP A 544 -7.53 0.30 26.40
CA ASP A 544 -6.14 0.72 26.63
C ASP A 544 -5.61 1.41 25.37
N TRP A 545 -6.08 2.65 25.19
CA TRP A 545 -5.74 3.46 24.01
C TRP A 545 -4.23 3.68 23.86
N LYS A 546 -3.53 3.77 24.97
CA LYS A 546 -2.08 3.99 24.98
C LYS A 546 -1.34 2.82 24.34
N GLN A 547 -1.61 1.60 24.80
CA GLN A 547 -1.00 0.39 24.21
C GLN A 547 -1.48 0.19 22.77
N ALA A 548 -2.75 0.37 22.49
CA ALA A 548 -3.28 0.25 21.15
C ALA A 548 -2.56 1.17 20.14
N LEU A 549 -2.38 2.45 20.47
CA LEU A 549 -1.66 3.41 19.63
C LEU A 549 -0.19 3.02 19.44
N GLN A 550 0.49 2.52 20.48
CA GLN A 550 1.88 2.05 20.35
C GLN A 550 2.02 0.88 19.37
N TYR A 551 1.10 -0.09 19.42
CA TYR A 551 1.10 -1.22 18.49
C TYR A 551 0.75 -0.81 17.06
N TYR A 552 -0.22 0.11 16.85
CA TYR A 552 -0.48 0.67 15.52
C TYR A 552 0.71 1.47 15.00
N ASP A 553 1.41 2.23 15.84
CA ASP A 553 2.63 2.95 15.45
C ASP A 553 3.71 1.95 15.00
N ARG A 554 3.84 0.81 15.68
CA ARG A 554 4.76 -0.24 15.25
C ARG A 554 4.35 -0.87 13.92
N ALA A 555 3.06 -1.14 13.72
CA ALA A 555 2.53 -1.60 12.42
C ALA A 555 2.87 -0.63 11.29
N LEU A 556 2.70 0.69 11.52
CA LEU A 556 2.99 1.74 10.55
C LEU A 556 4.50 1.96 10.31
N GLN A 557 5.37 1.64 11.27
CA GLN A 557 6.82 1.61 11.05
C GLN A 557 7.21 0.48 10.08
N ILE A 558 6.52 -0.66 10.15
CA ILE A 558 6.74 -1.81 9.26
C ILE A 558 6.14 -1.52 7.88
N ASN A 559 4.88 -1.11 7.86
CA ASN A 559 4.15 -0.77 6.63
C ASN A 559 3.49 0.61 6.76
N PRO A 560 4.14 1.69 6.29
CA PRO A 560 3.56 3.04 6.32
C PRO A 560 2.27 3.20 5.51
N ALA A 561 2.00 2.26 4.60
CA ALA A 561 0.79 2.21 3.77
C ALA A 561 -0.27 1.23 4.33
N SER A 562 -0.25 0.95 5.62
CA SER A 562 -1.31 0.16 6.27
C SER A 562 -2.58 0.99 6.44
N SER A 563 -3.51 0.85 5.53
CA SER A 563 -4.83 1.51 5.62
C SER A 563 -5.55 1.14 6.92
N ILE A 564 -5.53 -0.13 7.29
CA ILE A 564 -6.18 -0.62 8.52
C ILE A 564 -5.60 0.07 9.76
N ALA A 565 -4.27 0.10 9.90
CA ALA A 565 -3.63 0.70 11.08
C ALA A 565 -3.92 2.21 11.18
N VAL A 566 -3.93 2.93 10.06
CA VAL A 566 -4.22 4.38 10.04
C VAL A 566 -5.68 4.64 10.38
N VAL A 567 -6.62 3.89 9.80
CA VAL A 567 -8.07 4.06 10.02
C VAL A 567 -8.44 3.73 11.47
N GLU A 568 -7.91 2.64 12.03
CA GLU A 568 -8.19 2.27 13.41
C GLU A 568 -7.58 3.25 14.43
N ARG A 569 -6.41 3.83 14.13
CA ARG A 569 -5.91 4.99 14.93
C ARG A 569 -6.87 6.16 14.88
N GLY A 570 -7.43 6.46 13.70
CA GLY A 570 -8.46 7.49 13.54
C GLY A 570 -9.69 7.20 14.39
N ARG A 571 -10.13 5.95 14.47
CA ARG A 571 -11.23 5.50 15.34
C ARG A 571 -10.91 5.76 16.81
N ILE A 572 -9.70 5.40 17.27
CA ILE A 572 -9.29 5.66 18.66
C ILE A 572 -9.33 7.16 18.98
N TYR A 573 -8.78 8.02 18.11
CA TYR A 573 -8.81 9.46 18.33
C TYR A 573 -10.25 10.00 18.37
N LEU A 574 -11.14 9.45 17.53
CA LEU A 574 -12.56 9.79 17.55
C LEU A 574 -13.23 9.40 18.87
N ASP A 575 -12.91 8.24 19.44
CA ASP A 575 -13.43 7.75 20.72
C ASP A 575 -12.89 8.59 21.90
N GLN A 576 -11.67 9.08 21.79
CA GLN A 576 -11.07 10.01 22.76
C GLN A 576 -11.60 11.45 22.65
N GLY A 577 -12.38 11.77 21.60
CA GLY A 577 -12.86 13.11 21.32
C GLY A 577 -11.82 14.03 20.66
N GLU A 578 -10.68 13.49 20.23
CA GLU A 578 -9.63 14.21 19.51
C GLU A 578 -9.96 14.27 18.01
N THR A 579 -11.04 14.96 17.66
CA THR A 579 -11.66 14.93 16.33
C THR A 579 -10.76 15.41 15.21
N ASP A 580 -9.88 16.41 15.44
CA ASP A 580 -8.93 16.89 14.44
C ASP A 580 -7.93 15.80 14.07
N LYS A 581 -7.37 15.09 15.08
CA LYS A 581 -6.47 13.96 14.83
C LYS A 581 -7.17 12.78 14.17
N ALA A 582 -8.44 12.56 14.49
CA ALA A 582 -9.24 11.55 13.82
C ALA A 582 -9.39 11.86 12.33
N VAL A 583 -9.75 13.10 11.97
CA VAL A 583 -9.88 13.54 10.57
C VAL A 583 -8.55 13.38 9.82
N ASP A 584 -7.43 13.81 10.42
CA ASP A 584 -6.09 13.66 9.81
C ASP A 584 -5.75 12.20 9.52
N ASN A 585 -5.91 11.31 10.49
CA ASN A 585 -5.63 9.89 10.30
C ASN A 585 -6.57 9.23 9.28
N LEU A 586 -7.87 9.52 9.34
CA LEU A 586 -8.85 8.96 8.41
C LEU A 586 -8.61 9.44 6.97
N SER A 587 -8.25 10.71 6.78
CA SER A 587 -7.87 11.24 5.46
C SER A 587 -6.62 10.55 4.92
N ARG A 588 -5.58 10.35 5.74
CA ARG A 588 -4.41 9.55 5.35
C ARG A 588 -4.76 8.09 5.02
N GLY A 589 -5.71 7.50 5.75
CA GLY A 589 -6.24 6.17 5.42
C GLY A 589 -6.87 6.13 4.02
N LEU A 590 -7.59 7.19 3.64
CA LEU A 590 -8.20 7.35 2.31
C LEU A 590 -7.17 7.66 1.19
N GLU A 591 -6.01 8.26 1.51
CA GLU A 591 -4.89 8.36 0.54
C GLU A 591 -4.35 6.98 0.15
N VAL A 592 -4.37 6.03 1.10
CA VAL A 592 -3.91 4.65 0.88
C VAL A 592 -5.02 3.80 0.23
N ASP A 593 -6.23 3.88 0.75
CA ASP A 593 -7.41 3.16 0.27
C ASP A 593 -8.60 4.11 0.04
N PRO A 594 -8.72 4.71 -1.16
CA PRO A 594 -9.83 5.61 -1.50
C PRO A 594 -11.22 4.94 -1.51
N HIS A 595 -11.28 3.62 -1.36
CA HIS A 595 -12.52 2.85 -1.33
C HIS A 595 -12.86 2.29 0.06
N SER A 596 -12.23 2.79 1.12
CA SER A 596 -12.50 2.38 2.50
C SER A 596 -13.85 2.92 2.98
N PHE A 597 -14.85 2.06 2.99
CA PHE A 597 -16.19 2.38 3.53
C PHE A 597 -16.12 2.83 4.99
N ASP A 598 -15.36 2.10 5.81
CA ASP A 598 -15.26 2.37 7.25
C ASP A 598 -14.58 3.71 7.52
N ALA A 599 -13.57 4.08 6.73
CA ALA A 599 -12.93 5.38 6.85
C ALA A 599 -13.91 6.54 6.59
N TYR A 600 -14.74 6.45 5.55
CA TYR A 600 -15.74 7.48 5.26
C TYR A 600 -16.83 7.56 6.33
N MET A 601 -17.32 6.43 6.86
CA MET A 601 -18.31 6.43 7.93
C MET A 601 -17.76 7.01 9.24
N LEU A 602 -16.49 6.71 9.57
CA LEU A 602 -15.80 7.32 10.72
C LEU A 602 -15.54 8.81 10.50
N LEU A 603 -15.16 9.19 9.29
CA LEU A 603 -14.94 10.59 8.92
C LEU A 603 -16.24 11.40 9.05
N SER A 604 -17.37 10.83 8.61
CA SER A 604 -18.69 11.42 8.84
C SER A 604 -18.98 11.64 10.32
N SER A 605 -18.68 10.63 11.16
CA SER A 605 -18.86 10.75 12.60
C SER A 605 -17.95 11.80 13.25
N ALA A 606 -16.71 11.93 12.75
CA ALA A 606 -15.78 12.97 13.19
C ALA A 606 -16.30 14.37 12.84
N TYR A 607 -16.72 14.58 11.59
CA TYR A 607 -17.29 15.84 11.15
C TYR A 607 -18.58 16.20 11.87
N GLU A 608 -19.44 15.22 12.14
CA GLU A 608 -20.66 15.44 12.92
C GLU A 608 -20.37 15.93 14.35
N LYS A 609 -19.37 15.35 15.03
CA LYS A 609 -18.92 15.81 16.36
C LYS A 609 -18.33 17.23 16.33
N MET A 610 -17.78 17.65 15.21
CA MET A 610 -17.26 18.99 14.97
C MET A 610 -18.36 19.99 14.52
N GLU A 611 -19.62 19.58 14.46
CA GLU A 611 -20.76 20.35 13.93
C GLU A 611 -20.63 20.70 12.43
N HIS A 612 -19.78 19.98 11.70
CA HIS A 612 -19.55 20.14 10.26
C HIS A 612 -20.52 19.25 9.46
N ILE A 613 -21.81 19.54 9.56
CA ILE A 613 -22.87 18.67 9.03
C ILE A 613 -22.79 18.45 7.52
N LYS A 614 -22.34 19.46 6.75
CA LYS A 614 -22.21 19.32 5.29
C LYS A 614 -21.10 18.34 4.91
N GLU A 615 -19.97 18.38 5.61
CA GLU A 615 -18.86 17.44 5.41
C GLU A 615 -19.24 16.05 5.88
N ALA A 616 -19.97 15.94 6.99
CA ALA A 616 -20.50 14.68 7.46
C ALA A 616 -21.40 14.02 6.40
N ILE A 617 -22.31 14.78 5.79
CA ILE A 617 -23.17 14.30 4.68
C ILE A 617 -22.31 13.89 3.48
N ALA A 618 -21.35 14.74 3.07
CA ALA A 618 -20.48 14.45 1.94
C ALA A 618 -19.69 13.15 2.13
N ALA A 619 -19.18 12.89 3.34
CA ALA A 619 -18.49 11.65 3.65
C ALA A 619 -19.42 10.42 3.56
N VAL A 620 -20.67 10.52 4.03
CA VAL A 620 -21.65 9.42 3.87
C VAL A 620 -22.05 9.22 2.40
N GLU A 621 -22.14 10.29 1.60
CA GLU A 621 -22.38 10.19 0.15
C GLU A 621 -21.26 9.41 -0.57
N GLU A 622 -19.99 9.56 -0.14
CA GLU A 622 -18.88 8.74 -0.66
C GLU A 622 -18.96 7.29 -0.15
N ALA A 623 -19.28 7.06 1.13
CA ALA A 623 -19.52 5.71 1.66
C ALA A 623 -20.65 5.00 0.89
N GLN A 624 -21.74 5.71 0.55
CA GLN A 624 -22.86 5.19 -0.25
C GLN A 624 -22.43 4.73 -1.64
N ARG A 625 -21.48 5.41 -2.25
CA ARG A 625 -20.93 5.01 -3.56
C ARG A 625 -20.24 3.65 -3.50
N ILE A 626 -19.60 3.35 -2.36
CA ILE A 626 -18.84 2.10 -2.15
C ILE A 626 -19.80 0.95 -1.82
N ARG A 627 -20.75 1.18 -0.89
CA ARG A 627 -21.77 0.21 -0.47
C ARG A 627 -23.15 0.87 -0.45
N SER A 628 -23.82 0.83 -1.59
CA SER A 628 -25.12 1.51 -1.77
C SER A 628 -26.27 0.91 -0.97
N ASP A 629 -26.16 -0.36 -0.61
CA ASP A 629 -27.17 -1.17 0.08
C ASP A 629 -26.97 -1.24 1.61
N ALA A 630 -25.91 -0.59 2.14
CA ALA A 630 -25.64 -0.58 3.57
C ALA A 630 -26.71 0.21 4.35
N PRO A 631 -27.48 -0.42 5.26
CA PRO A 631 -28.60 0.25 5.95
C PRO A 631 -28.13 1.41 6.83
N GLU A 632 -26.92 1.35 7.38
CA GLU A 632 -26.32 2.40 8.19
C GLU A 632 -26.11 3.71 7.39
N VAL A 633 -25.87 3.63 6.09
CA VAL A 633 -25.73 4.79 5.20
C VAL A 633 -27.01 5.60 5.15
N LYS A 634 -28.12 4.93 4.85
CA LYS A 634 -29.44 5.58 4.76
C LYS A 634 -29.82 6.23 6.11
N THR A 635 -29.68 5.48 7.19
CA THR A 635 -30.01 5.96 8.54
C THR A 635 -29.20 7.21 8.90
N THR A 636 -27.90 7.21 8.58
CA THR A 636 -27.01 8.34 8.87
C THR A 636 -27.35 9.55 8.00
N LEU A 637 -27.61 9.36 6.70
CA LEU A 637 -28.03 10.45 5.80
C LEU A 637 -29.35 11.10 6.26
N ASP A 638 -30.37 10.31 6.59
CA ASP A 638 -31.66 10.82 7.05
C ASP A 638 -31.50 11.66 8.32
N ARG A 639 -30.71 11.19 9.28
CA ARG A 639 -30.41 11.91 10.53
C ARG A 639 -29.64 13.20 10.28
N LEU A 640 -28.59 13.19 9.47
CA LEU A 640 -27.77 14.37 9.18
C LEU A 640 -28.54 15.42 8.37
N ASN A 641 -29.37 15.00 7.40
CA ASN A 641 -30.21 15.91 6.62
C ASN A 641 -31.28 16.61 7.50
N SER A 642 -31.86 15.90 8.47
CA SER A 642 -32.77 16.51 9.45
C SER A 642 -32.05 17.61 10.24
N ARG A 643 -30.86 17.33 10.78
CA ARG A 643 -30.05 18.34 11.52
C ARG A 643 -29.66 19.53 10.64
N GLN A 644 -29.37 19.32 9.36
CA GLN A 644 -29.05 20.41 8.43
C GLN A 644 -30.26 21.33 8.20
N ASN A 645 -31.47 20.78 8.19
CA ASN A 645 -32.69 21.57 8.00
C ASN A 645 -33.09 22.35 9.28
N ASP A 646 -32.84 21.77 10.46
CA ASP A 646 -33.11 22.41 11.75
C ASP A 646 -32.15 23.58 12.04
N SER A 647 -31.00 23.63 11.38
CA SER A 647 -29.98 24.68 11.51
C SER A 647 -30.09 25.82 10.47
N LYS A 648 -31.06 25.75 9.56
CA LYS A 648 -31.45 26.80 8.62
C LYS A 648 -32.58 27.65 9.13
#